data_370fe4716e78a30c8027011675da0ba2
#
_entry.id   370fe4716e78a30c8027011675da0ba2
#
_cell.length_a   1.000
_cell.length_b   1.000
_cell.length_c   1.000
_cell.angle_alpha   90.00
_cell.angle_beta   90.00
_cell.angle_gamma   90.00
#
_symmetry.space_group_name_H-M   'P 1'
#
loop_
_entity.id
_entity.type
_entity.pdbx_description
1 polymer ?
#
loop_
_entity_poly.entity_id
_entity_poly.type
_entity_poly.pdbx_seq_one_letter_code
_entity_poly.pdbx_strand_id
1 'polypeptide(L)'
;MKKQFVLLTLLVALSSSAFAQWGRPIDYSAGPGLKDAYKDYFTIGVAVNRTNVSDAAQMEIIKKQFNSVTAENAWKPGEIHPKEGEWNFGLADSIANFCRENGIKMRGHCLCWHAQFADWMFTDKKGKDVKKEVFYQRLREHIHTVVNRYKDVVYAWDVVNEAMADDNMMFRPGASPYRQSKHFQLCGDEFIAKAFEFAREADPNALLFYNDYNECDPGKRDRIYDMVKKMKDAGVPIDGIGMQGHYNIYFPDEEALDKAISRFSEIVNTIHITELDLRTNMESGGQLMFSRGEAKPQAPYIATIQEDQYNRIFKILRKHKDVIKNVTFWNLSDKDSWLGVNNHPLPFDENFKAKRSLAVIRDFDVAADNRIPKNDWVPNPMNQPGQEWPQVNSEGYARFRVEAPDAKSVIVSLGLGGRGGTVLRKDKDGVWVGTTEGPMDPGFHYYHLTIDGGTFNDPGTHNYFGSCRWESGIEIPAPDQDFYAWRKDIPHGNIQQVNFWSESTGKMQTANVYLPYGYGKLVKGKQERYPVLYLQHGWGENETSWPVQGKAGIIMDNLIADGKIKPFIVVMAYGLTNDFKFGTIGQFTAKEFETLLIDELIPVIEKQFLTKEGKWNRALAGLSMGGMETKLITLRRPEVFGYWGLLSGGQYAPDEIKDPKVVKYIFEGCGDKENPAGINKSVADLKAAGYNAEGLISEGTAHEFLTWRRCLYQMAQSLFK
;
A
#
# COMPACT_ATOMS: atom_id res chain seq x y z
N MET A 1 -19.07 -26.63 -36.99
CA MET A 1 -18.14 -25.47 -36.90
C MET A 1 -18.60 -24.33 -35.98
N LYS A 2 -19.88 -23.88 -36.00
CA LYS A 2 -20.33 -22.79 -35.09
C LYS A 2 -20.45 -23.18 -33.59
N LYS A 3 -20.67 -24.45 -33.22
CA LYS A 3 -20.74 -24.89 -31.80
C LYS A 3 -19.36 -25.08 -31.15
N GLN A 4 -18.30 -25.34 -31.90
CA GLN A 4 -16.94 -25.42 -31.37
C GLN A 4 -16.34 -24.04 -31.08
N PHE A 5 -16.74 -23.01 -31.82
CA PHE A 5 -16.26 -21.63 -31.56
C PHE A 5 -16.87 -21.03 -30.29
N VAL A 6 -18.11 -21.37 -29.94
CA VAL A 6 -18.76 -20.87 -28.72
C VAL A 6 -18.19 -21.56 -27.46
N LEU A 7 -17.80 -22.84 -27.55
CA LEU A 7 -17.20 -23.55 -26.43
C LEU A 7 -15.76 -23.06 -26.15
N LEU A 8 -15.01 -22.72 -27.20
CA LEU A 8 -13.65 -22.16 -27.07
C LEU A 8 -13.67 -20.75 -26.46
N THR A 9 -14.68 -19.95 -26.80
CA THR A 9 -14.84 -18.60 -26.26
C THR A 9 -15.28 -18.61 -24.78
N LEU A 10 -16.07 -19.58 -24.33
CA LEU A 10 -16.43 -19.75 -22.93
C LEU A 10 -15.27 -20.32 -22.07
N LEU A 11 -14.45 -21.21 -22.61
CA LEU A 11 -13.26 -21.73 -21.92
C LEU A 11 -12.16 -20.66 -21.75
N VAL A 12 -11.99 -19.78 -22.73
CA VAL A 12 -11.10 -18.62 -22.62
C VAL A 12 -11.65 -17.60 -21.61
N ALA A 13 -12.97 -17.47 -21.49
CA ALA A 13 -13.59 -16.58 -20.50
C ALA A 13 -13.50 -17.09 -19.05
N LEU A 14 -13.49 -18.42 -18.83
CA LEU A 14 -13.38 -19.01 -17.49
C LEU A 14 -11.92 -19.14 -17.02
N SER A 15 -10.97 -19.36 -17.93
CA SER A 15 -9.54 -19.29 -17.60
C SER A 15 -9.05 -17.86 -17.41
N SER A 16 -9.65 -16.87 -18.06
CA SER A 16 -9.35 -15.46 -17.87
C SER A 16 -9.86 -14.91 -16.54
N SER A 17 -10.84 -15.56 -15.88
CA SER A 17 -11.38 -15.05 -14.60
C SER A 17 -10.45 -15.28 -13.40
N ALA A 18 -9.65 -16.35 -13.38
CA ALA A 18 -8.66 -16.56 -12.31
C ALA A 18 -7.42 -15.66 -12.47
N PHE A 19 -7.03 -15.33 -13.72
CA PHE A 19 -5.95 -14.39 -14.03
C PHE A 19 -6.40 -12.94 -14.10
N ALA A 20 -7.68 -12.68 -14.33
CA ALA A 20 -8.25 -11.34 -14.35
C ALA A 20 -8.20 -10.64 -12.97
N GLN A 21 -7.93 -11.37 -11.90
CA GLN A 21 -7.71 -10.79 -10.56
C GLN A 21 -6.32 -10.17 -10.41
N TRP A 22 -5.34 -10.58 -11.21
CA TRP A 22 -3.96 -10.04 -11.19
C TRP A 22 -3.75 -8.79 -12.05
N GLY A 23 -4.76 -8.32 -12.78
CA GLY A 23 -4.62 -7.19 -13.71
C GLY A 23 -5.77 -6.21 -13.77
N ARG A 24 -6.86 -6.41 -13.02
CA ARG A 24 -7.91 -5.38 -12.93
C ARG A 24 -7.40 -4.23 -12.08
N PRO A 25 -7.55 -2.97 -12.53
CA PRO A 25 -7.30 -1.83 -11.66
C PRO A 25 -8.11 -1.98 -10.39
N ILE A 26 -7.47 -1.90 -9.24
CA ILE A 26 -8.16 -1.95 -7.94
C ILE A 26 -8.98 -0.67 -7.82
N ASP A 27 -10.27 -0.81 -7.57
CA ASP A 27 -11.14 0.33 -7.26
C ASP A 27 -11.01 0.68 -5.77
N TYR A 28 -10.14 1.61 -5.47
CA TYR A 28 -9.92 2.09 -4.11
C TYR A 28 -11.11 2.89 -3.54
N SER A 29 -12.10 3.25 -4.36
CA SER A 29 -13.34 3.89 -3.90
C SER A 29 -14.38 2.89 -3.39
N ALA A 30 -14.17 1.59 -3.58
CA ALA A 30 -15.07 0.55 -3.07
C ALA A 30 -15.08 0.54 -1.53
N GLY A 31 -16.23 0.25 -0.93
CA GLY A 31 -16.42 0.24 0.52
C GLY A 31 -17.06 1.52 1.09
N PRO A 32 -17.01 1.70 2.43
CA PRO A 32 -17.59 2.87 3.11
C PRO A 32 -16.87 4.16 2.74
N GLY A 33 -17.52 5.30 2.98
CA GLY A 33 -16.88 6.60 2.85
C GLY A 33 -15.93 6.89 4.01
N LEU A 34 -15.03 7.87 3.83
CA LEU A 34 -14.16 8.33 4.92
C LEU A 34 -14.97 8.79 6.13
N LYS A 35 -16.06 9.54 5.92
CA LYS A 35 -16.95 10.00 7.01
C LYS A 35 -17.51 8.85 7.85
N ASP A 36 -17.73 7.68 7.22
CA ASP A 36 -18.28 6.51 7.91
C ASP A 36 -17.17 5.77 8.69
N ALA A 37 -15.98 5.67 8.13
CA ALA A 37 -14.80 5.08 8.78
C ALA A 37 -14.37 5.88 10.04
N TYR A 38 -14.51 7.20 9.99
CA TYR A 38 -14.08 8.10 11.06
C TYR A 38 -15.20 8.60 11.97
N LYS A 39 -16.42 8.06 11.88
CA LYS A 39 -17.59 8.51 12.64
C LYS A 39 -17.39 8.54 14.17
N ASP A 40 -16.53 7.67 14.70
CA ASP A 40 -16.22 7.55 16.13
C ASP A 40 -14.97 8.34 16.56
N TYR A 41 -14.39 9.10 15.61
CA TYR A 41 -13.18 9.90 15.82
C TYR A 41 -13.43 11.40 15.63
N PHE A 42 -13.67 11.81 14.40
CA PHE A 42 -13.85 13.21 14.02
C PHE A 42 -14.58 13.31 12.66
N THR A 43 -15.08 14.50 12.36
CA THR A 43 -15.67 14.77 11.03
C THR A 43 -14.58 14.83 9.95
N ILE A 44 -14.91 14.35 8.75
CA ILE A 44 -14.04 14.46 7.58
C ILE A 44 -14.61 15.49 6.63
N GLY A 45 -13.81 16.51 6.32
CA GLY A 45 -14.20 17.63 5.46
C GLY A 45 -13.41 17.69 4.14
N VAL A 46 -13.92 18.52 3.24
CA VAL A 46 -13.27 18.85 1.96
C VAL A 46 -13.50 20.31 1.60
N ALA A 47 -12.44 20.99 1.13
CA ALA A 47 -12.58 22.30 0.49
C ALA A 47 -13.08 22.14 -0.95
N VAL A 48 -14.03 22.97 -1.35
CA VAL A 48 -14.71 22.87 -2.65
C VAL A 48 -14.72 24.20 -3.41
N ASN A 49 -14.73 24.08 -4.72
CA ASN A 49 -14.89 25.18 -5.66
C ASN A 49 -16.24 25.09 -6.41
N ARG A 50 -16.46 25.99 -7.37
CA ARG A 50 -17.69 26.03 -8.17
C ARG A 50 -17.97 24.70 -8.88
N THR A 51 -16.96 24.08 -9.51
CA THR A 51 -17.11 22.86 -10.30
C THR A 51 -17.54 21.70 -9.42
N ASN A 52 -16.95 21.56 -8.23
CA ASN A 52 -17.25 20.45 -7.31
C ASN A 52 -18.73 20.39 -6.90
N VAL A 53 -19.40 21.52 -6.81
CA VAL A 53 -20.82 21.62 -6.42
C VAL A 53 -21.79 21.81 -7.59
N SER A 54 -21.30 21.71 -8.82
CA SER A 54 -22.13 21.77 -10.04
C SER A 54 -21.97 20.53 -10.94
N ASP A 55 -20.93 19.74 -10.77
CA ASP A 55 -20.72 18.47 -11.47
C ASP A 55 -21.32 17.31 -10.67
N ALA A 56 -22.24 16.56 -11.28
CA ALA A 56 -22.97 15.50 -10.61
C ALA A 56 -22.07 14.38 -10.06
N ALA A 57 -21.02 14.01 -10.79
CA ALA A 57 -20.10 12.94 -10.36
C ALA A 57 -19.26 13.38 -9.16
N GLN A 58 -18.80 14.63 -9.14
CA GLN A 58 -18.04 15.19 -8.03
C GLN A 58 -18.91 15.38 -6.78
N MET A 59 -20.17 15.81 -6.95
CA MET A 59 -21.14 15.91 -5.87
C MET A 59 -21.39 14.54 -5.21
N GLU A 60 -21.46 13.44 -5.99
CA GLU A 60 -21.58 12.08 -5.43
C GLU A 60 -20.34 11.66 -4.62
N ILE A 61 -19.14 12.00 -5.07
CA ILE A 61 -17.91 11.76 -4.30
C ILE A 61 -17.98 12.52 -2.97
N ILE A 62 -18.34 13.80 -2.99
CA ILE A 62 -18.45 14.62 -1.78
C ILE A 62 -19.45 14.00 -0.79
N LYS A 63 -20.65 13.67 -1.26
CA LYS A 63 -21.69 13.07 -0.42
C LYS A 63 -21.30 11.72 0.16
N LYS A 64 -20.54 10.92 -0.58
CA LYS A 64 -20.07 9.62 -0.12
C LYS A 64 -18.97 9.74 0.94
N GLN A 65 -17.99 10.62 0.72
CA GLN A 65 -16.75 10.63 1.48
C GLN A 65 -16.77 11.59 2.69
N PHE A 66 -17.51 12.70 2.61
CA PHE A 66 -17.37 13.82 3.52
C PHE A 66 -18.67 14.19 4.22
N ASN A 67 -18.55 14.72 5.44
CA ASN A 67 -19.67 15.26 6.22
C ASN A 67 -19.46 16.71 6.67
N SER A 68 -18.36 17.34 6.20
CA SER A 68 -18.08 18.76 6.38
C SER A 68 -17.55 19.35 5.07
N VAL A 69 -17.88 20.60 4.77
CA VAL A 69 -17.43 21.32 3.57
C VAL A 69 -16.88 22.69 3.96
N THR A 70 -15.79 23.10 3.27
CA THR A 70 -15.26 24.46 3.33
C THR A 70 -15.27 25.07 1.93
N ALA A 71 -15.71 26.31 1.78
CA ALA A 71 -15.59 27.01 0.50
C ALA A 71 -14.13 27.49 0.33
N GLU A 72 -13.43 26.99 -0.69
CA GLU A 72 -12.00 27.29 -0.91
C GLU A 72 -11.71 28.80 -0.98
N ASN A 73 -12.49 29.54 -1.78
CA ASN A 73 -12.27 30.96 -2.02
C ASN A 73 -13.50 31.83 -1.78
N ALA A 74 -14.73 31.30 -1.90
CA ALA A 74 -15.96 32.08 -2.02
C ALA A 74 -16.25 32.98 -0.81
N TRP A 75 -15.74 32.70 0.35
CA TRP A 75 -15.91 33.49 1.58
C TRP A 75 -14.68 34.33 1.97
N LYS A 76 -13.61 34.27 1.22
CA LYS A 76 -12.46 35.17 1.46
C LYS A 76 -12.88 36.61 1.32
N PRO A 77 -12.46 37.51 2.22
CA PRO A 77 -13.02 38.86 2.29
C PRO A 77 -12.97 39.66 1.00
N GLY A 78 -11.88 39.53 0.22
CA GLY A 78 -11.76 40.20 -1.07
C GLY A 78 -12.68 39.67 -2.16
N GLU A 79 -13.14 38.41 -2.04
CA GLU A 79 -14.05 37.77 -3.00
C GLU A 79 -15.50 38.09 -2.67
N ILE A 80 -15.89 37.97 -1.39
CA ILE A 80 -17.29 38.12 -0.96
C ILE A 80 -17.68 39.58 -0.73
N HIS A 81 -16.72 40.49 -0.39
CA HIS A 81 -16.93 41.91 -0.11
C HIS A 81 -15.86 42.78 -0.81
N PRO A 82 -15.81 42.74 -2.17
CA PRO A 82 -14.71 43.35 -2.94
C PRO A 82 -14.64 44.86 -2.86
N LYS A 83 -15.80 45.55 -2.63
CA LYS A 83 -15.86 47.01 -2.46
C LYS A 83 -16.86 47.40 -1.38
N GLU A 84 -16.76 48.61 -0.87
CA GLU A 84 -17.68 49.17 0.13
C GLU A 84 -19.13 49.11 -0.35
N GLY A 85 -19.99 48.37 0.36
CA GLY A 85 -21.39 48.15 0.02
C GLY A 85 -21.69 47.17 -1.13
N GLU A 86 -20.64 46.57 -1.76
CA GLU A 86 -20.80 45.54 -2.80
C GLU A 86 -20.54 44.15 -2.25
N TRP A 87 -21.53 43.26 -2.36
CA TRP A 87 -21.46 41.89 -1.87
C TRP A 87 -21.60 40.86 -2.98
N ASN A 88 -20.73 39.86 -3.02
CA ASN A 88 -20.73 38.79 -4.01
C ASN A 88 -21.08 37.44 -3.35
N PHE A 89 -22.35 37.18 -3.10
CA PHE A 89 -22.80 35.97 -2.44
C PHE A 89 -23.07 34.78 -3.39
N GLY A 90 -23.06 34.98 -4.68
CA GLY A 90 -23.58 33.98 -5.65
C GLY A 90 -22.93 32.57 -5.50
N LEU A 91 -21.59 32.47 -5.49
CA LEU A 91 -20.92 31.20 -5.31
C LEU A 91 -21.03 30.70 -3.87
N ALA A 92 -20.89 31.59 -2.91
CA ALA A 92 -21.03 31.26 -1.49
C ALA A 92 -22.39 30.65 -1.17
N ASP A 93 -23.47 31.26 -1.68
CA ASP A 93 -24.85 30.74 -1.57
C ASP A 93 -25.02 29.39 -2.26
N SER A 94 -24.44 29.21 -3.45
CA SER A 94 -24.52 27.93 -4.18
C SER A 94 -23.90 26.78 -3.37
N ILE A 95 -22.73 26.99 -2.77
CA ILE A 95 -22.06 25.99 -1.93
C ILE A 95 -22.87 25.75 -0.65
N ALA A 96 -23.36 26.81 0.01
CA ALA A 96 -24.16 26.70 1.22
C ALA A 96 -25.48 25.95 0.96
N ASN A 97 -26.14 26.20 -0.16
CA ASN A 97 -27.38 25.50 -0.56
C ASN A 97 -27.11 24.02 -0.84
N PHE A 98 -26.05 23.68 -1.58
CA PHE A 98 -25.64 22.29 -1.75
C PHE A 98 -25.50 21.57 -0.39
N CYS A 99 -24.87 22.22 0.59
CA CYS A 99 -24.69 21.65 1.92
C CYS A 99 -26.01 21.49 2.67
N ARG A 100 -26.91 22.51 2.62
CA ARG A 100 -28.26 22.46 3.24
C ARG A 100 -29.08 21.30 2.68
N GLU A 101 -29.13 21.19 1.35
CA GLU A 101 -29.89 20.16 0.64
C GLU A 101 -29.42 18.73 0.94
N ASN A 102 -28.12 18.56 1.25
CA ASN A 102 -27.52 17.26 1.51
C ASN A 102 -27.22 16.99 3.01
N GLY A 103 -27.64 17.87 3.92
CA GLY A 103 -27.43 17.72 5.35
C GLY A 103 -25.95 17.79 5.79
N ILE A 104 -25.10 18.43 4.99
CA ILE A 104 -23.67 18.59 5.26
C ILE A 104 -23.45 19.90 6.01
N LYS A 105 -22.61 19.88 7.04
CA LYS A 105 -22.22 21.09 7.79
C LYS A 105 -21.04 21.78 7.13
N MET A 106 -20.87 23.07 7.43
CA MET A 106 -19.79 23.87 6.83
C MET A 106 -18.86 24.47 7.85
N ARG A 107 -17.57 24.56 7.48
CA ARG A 107 -16.59 25.46 8.10
C ARG A 107 -16.50 26.73 7.25
N GLY A 108 -16.56 27.88 7.89
CA GLY A 108 -16.41 29.18 7.25
C GLY A 108 -14.94 29.57 7.17
N HIS A 109 -14.43 29.83 5.97
CA HIS A 109 -13.05 30.25 5.73
C HIS A 109 -13.01 31.43 4.75
N CYS A 110 -12.58 32.58 5.19
CA CYS A 110 -12.24 33.06 6.51
C CYS A 110 -12.80 34.49 6.69
N LEU A 111 -12.88 35.00 7.92
CA LEU A 111 -13.44 36.30 8.17
C LEU A 111 -12.40 37.45 8.12
N CYS A 112 -11.15 37.19 8.48
CA CYS A 112 -10.05 38.15 8.46
C CYS A 112 -8.73 37.47 8.07
N TRP A 113 -8.11 37.91 6.98
CA TRP A 113 -6.85 37.38 6.47
C TRP A 113 -6.00 38.46 5.83
N HIS A 114 -4.68 38.38 5.93
CA HIS A 114 -3.76 39.37 5.38
C HIS A 114 -3.67 39.37 3.85
N ALA A 115 -4.05 38.23 3.21
CA ALA A 115 -4.16 38.09 1.76
C ALA A 115 -5.66 38.08 1.33
N GLN A 116 -5.93 38.28 0.07
CA GLN A 116 -7.27 38.33 -0.50
C GLN A 116 -8.29 39.16 0.36
N PHE A 117 -7.82 40.28 0.86
CA PHE A 117 -8.58 41.26 1.63
C PHE A 117 -8.65 42.57 0.85
N ALA A 118 -9.84 43.19 0.78
CA ALA A 118 -10.07 44.31 -0.10
C ALA A 118 -9.42 45.62 0.45
N ASP A 119 -8.70 46.35 -0.41
CA ASP A 119 -7.96 47.56 -0.02
C ASP A 119 -8.84 48.69 0.53
N TRP A 120 -10.10 48.78 0.08
CA TRP A 120 -11.06 49.76 0.56
C TRP A 120 -11.30 49.67 2.07
N MET A 121 -11.07 48.54 2.67
CA MET A 121 -11.18 48.37 4.12
C MET A 121 -10.20 49.24 4.88
N PHE A 122 -9.01 49.50 4.31
CA PHE A 122 -7.93 50.25 4.93
C PHE A 122 -7.83 51.69 4.46
N THR A 123 -8.49 52.07 3.36
CA THR A 123 -8.31 53.38 2.74
C THR A 123 -9.60 54.20 2.66
N ASP A 124 -9.47 55.51 2.70
CA ASP A 124 -10.56 56.46 2.39
C ASP A 124 -10.74 56.60 0.86
N LYS A 125 -11.75 57.37 0.44
CA LYS A 125 -12.04 57.65 -0.98
C LYS A 125 -10.89 58.36 -1.72
N LYS A 126 -9.85 58.88 -0.98
CA LYS A 126 -8.68 59.52 -1.55
C LYS A 126 -7.46 58.60 -1.53
N GLY A 127 -7.63 57.34 -1.15
CA GLY A 127 -6.55 56.36 -1.06
C GLY A 127 -5.62 56.53 0.16
N LYS A 128 -6.00 57.33 1.16
CA LYS A 128 -5.25 57.49 2.40
C LYS A 128 -5.72 56.48 3.43
N ASP A 129 -4.79 55.99 4.28
CA ASP A 129 -5.13 55.07 5.37
C ASP A 129 -6.21 55.68 6.29
N VAL A 130 -7.19 54.90 6.64
CA VAL A 130 -8.22 55.28 7.59
C VAL A 130 -7.70 55.11 9.03
N LYS A 131 -8.43 55.71 9.98
CA LYS A 131 -8.19 55.46 11.39
C LYS A 131 -8.63 54.07 11.78
N LYS A 132 -8.01 53.47 12.79
CA LYS A 132 -8.34 52.11 13.25
C LYS A 132 -9.82 51.91 13.62
N GLU A 133 -10.48 52.98 14.15
CA GLU A 133 -11.90 52.93 14.50
C GLU A 133 -12.79 52.74 13.26
N VAL A 134 -12.43 53.35 12.13
CA VAL A 134 -13.13 53.20 10.84
C VAL A 134 -12.93 51.78 10.30
N PHE A 135 -11.70 51.29 10.40
CA PHE A 135 -11.40 49.90 10.03
C PHE A 135 -12.20 48.92 10.87
N TYR A 136 -12.27 49.09 12.19
CA TYR A 136 -13.07 48.20 13.06
C TYR A 136 -14.57 48.25 12.75
N GLN A 137 -15.11 49.39 12.43
CA GLN A 137 -16.51 49.51 11.99
C GLN A 137 -16.76 48.69 10.72
N ARG A 138 -15.88 48.80 9.70
CA ARG A 138 -15.96 48.06 8.45
C ARG A 138 -15.77 46.55 8.64
N LEU A 139 -14.80 46.17 9.47
CA LEU A 139 -14.55 44.75 9.79
C LEU A 139 -15.75 44.15 10.55
N ARG A 140 -16.33 44.86 11.51
CA ARG A 140 -17.53 44.43 12.23
C ARG A 140 -18.72 44.25 11.28
N GLU A 141 -18.98 45.20 10.38
CA GLU A 141 -20.03 45.10 9.37
C GLU A 141 -19.81 43.87 8.48
N HIS A 142 -18.58 43.67 7.99
CA HIS A 142 -18.21 42.51 7.18
C HIS A 142 -18.52 41.20 7.91
N ILE A 143 -17.96 41.04 9.11
CA ILE A 143 -18.13 39.82 9.93
C ILE A 143 -19.61 39.56 10.23
N HIS A 144 -20.34 40.58 10.70
CA HIS A 144 -21.76 40.43 11.02
C HIS A 144 -22.58 40.04 9.80
N THR A 145 -22.33 40.63 8.64
CA THR A 145 -23.09 40.33 7.43
C THR A 145 -22.85 38.90 6.97
N VAL A 146 -21.60 38.45 6.93
CA VAL A 146 -21.24 37.10 6.47
C VAL A 146 -21.71 36.06 7.47
N VAL A 147 -21.40 36.19 8.76
CA VAL A 147 -21.75 35.22 9.79
C VAL A 147 -23.28 35.06 9.91
N ASN A 148 -24.04 36.16 9.97
CA ASN A 148 -25.49 36.10 10.09
C ASN A 148 -26.17 35.44 8.88
N ARG A 149 -25.58 35.57 7.67
CA ARG A 149 -26.15 34.97 6.45
C ARG A 149 -26.07 33.44 6.47
N TYR A 150 -25.02 32.85 7.08
CA TYR A 150 -24.70 31.42 7.01
C TYR A 150 -24.78 30.67 8.33
N LYS A 151 -25.22 31.30 9.42
CA LYS A 151 -25.26 30.71 10.77
C LYS A 151 -26.11 29.43 10.91
N ASP A 152 -26.98 29.15 9.93
CA ASP A 152 -27.80 27.96 9.90
C ASP A 152 -27.02 26.73 9.40
N VAL A 153 -25.98 26.91 8.61
CA VAL A 153 -25.22 25.84 7.98
C VAL A 153 -23.75 25.77 8.44
N VAL A 154 -23.18 26.91 8.86
CA VAL A 154 -21.80 27.00 9.35
C VAL A 154 -21.75 26.76 10.85
N TYR A 155 -20.96 25.77 11.27
CA TYR A 155 -20.78 25.42 12.68
C TYR A 155 -19.47 25.94 13.27
N ALA A 156 -18.52 26.34 12.43
CA ALA A 156 -17.20 26.81 12.85
C ALA A 156 -16.63 27.83 11.87
N TRP A 157 -15.99 28.89 12.34
CA TRP A 157 -15.35 29.93 11.54
C TRP A 157 -13.84 30.02 11.79
N ASP A 158 -13.04 30.08 10.73
CA ASP A 158 -11.71 30.62 10.77
C ASP A 158 -11.81 32.15 10.84
N VAL A 159 -11.75 32.65 12.07
CA VAL A 159 -12.00 34.09 12.32
C VAL A 159 -10.83 34.93 11.86
N VAL A 160 -9.62 34.53 12.27
CA VAL A 160 -8.36 35.15 11.82
C VAL A 160 -7.44 34.08 11.26
N ASN A 161 -6.95 34.32 10.05
CA ASN A 161 -6.06 33.46 9.34
C ASN A 161 -4.66 34.05 9.24
N GLU A 162 -3.62 33.27 9.62
CA GLU A 162 -2.19 33.53 9.38
C GLU A 162 -1.64 34.86 9.93
N ALA A 163 -1.95 35.21 11.16
CA ALA A 163 -1.46 36.44 11.77
C ALA A 163 -0.05 36.32 12.34
N MET A 164 0.48 35.09 12.54
CA MET A 164 1.81 34.89 13.12
C MET A 164 2.91 34.93 12.05
N ALA A 165 4.09 35.43 12.42
CA ALA A 165 5.26 35.44 11.55
C ALA A 165 5.87 34.04 11.45
N ASP A 166 6.46 33.72 10.30
CA ASP A 166 7.19 32.46 10.08
C ASP A 166 8.58 32.49 10.73
N ASP A 167 9.18 31.35 11.01
CA ASP A 167 10.49 31.24 11.69
C ASP A 167 11.59 31.95 10.93
N ASN A 168 11.58 31.90 9.59
CA ASN A 168 12.55 32.62 8.76
C ASN A 168 12.46 34.15 8.86
N MET A 169 11.39 34.72 9.38
CA MET A 169 11.20 36.13 9.62
C MET A 169 11.75 36.57 10.99
N MET A 170 12.05 35.61 11.87
CA MET A 170 12.47 35.84 13.25
C MET A 170 14.01 36.03 13.43
N PHE A 171 14.80 35.87 12.38
CA PHE A 171 16.27 35.99 12.46
C PHE A 171 16.80 37.39 12.76
N ARG A 172 15.94 38.42 12.75
CA ARG A 172 16.36 39.82 13.03
C ARG A 172 16.12 40.14 14.50
N PRO A 173 17.11 40.72 15.20
CA PRO A 173 16.90 41.17 16.57
C PRO A 173 15.70 42.14 16.67
N GLY A 174 14.79 41.87 17.61
CA GLY A 174 13.58 42.69 17.80
C GLY A 174 12.48 42.46 16.78
N ALA A 175 12.54 41.34 16.03
CA ALA A 175 11.46 40.93 15.12
C ALA A 175 10.14 40.76 15.89
N SER A 176 9.04 41.20 15.26
CA SER A 176 7.70 41.02 15.82
C SER A 176 7.26 39.56 15.64
N PRO A 177 6.65 38.92 16.65
CA PRO A 177 6.04 37.58 16.49
C PRO A 177 4.85 37.60 15.52
N TYR A 178 4.31 38.78 15.22
CA TYR A 178 3.18 38.93 14.29
C TYR A 178 3.64 39.31 12.88
N ARG A 179 2.91 38.79 11.88
CA ARG A 179 3.08 39.17 10.48
C ARG A 179 2.84 40.67 10.29
N GLN A 180 3.70 41.34 9.57
CA GLN A 180 3.64 42.78 9.30
C GLN A 180 2.61 43.12 8.21
N SER A 181 1.36 42.64 8.40
CA SER A 181 0.23 42.89 7.51
C SER A 181 -0.30 44.34 7.64
N LYS A 182 -1.13 44.81 6.69
CA LYS A 182 -1.84 46.07 6.81
C LYS A 182 -2.71 46.15 8.09
N HIS A 183 -3.31 45.04 8.49
CA HIS A 183 -4.05 44.92 9.75
C HIS A 183 -3.16 45.22 10.95
N PHE A 184 -1.99 44.62 11.02
CA PHE A 184 -1.07 44.81 12.11
C PHE A 184 -0.43 46.25 12.11
N GLN A 185 -0.11 46.74 10.95
CA GLN A 185 0.43 48.14 10.80
C GLN A 185 -0.56 49.20 11.27
N LEU A 186 -1.86 48.96 11.03
CA LEU A 186 -2.90 49.89 11.41
C LEU A 186 -3.34 49.75 12.88
N CYS A 187 -3.42 48.51 13.39
CA CYS A 187 -4.10 48.19 14.65
C CYS A 187 -3.22 47.48 15.70
N GLY A 188 -1.96 47.14 15.38
CA GLY A 188 -1.19 46.23 16.24
C GLY A 188 -1.84 44.84 16.25
N ASP A 189 -1.65 44.07 17.32
CA ASP A 189 -2.28 42.75 17.53
C ASP A 189 -3.73 42.83 17.98
N GLU A 190 -4.24 44.03 18.33
CA GLU A 190 -5.61 44.23 18.81
C GLU A 190 -6.69 43.80 17.80
N PHE A 191 -6.40 43.87 16.47
CA PHE A 191 -7.37 43.48 15.45
C PHE A 191 -7.82 42.00 15.58
N ILE A 192 -6.91 41.15 16.08
CA ILE A 192 -7.21 39.71 16.25
C ILE A 192 -8.34 39.56 17.28
N ALA A 193 -8.18 40.11 18.47
CA ALA A 193 -9.19 40.07 19.51
C ALA A 193 -10.54 40.68 19.04
N LYS A 194 -10.48 41.82 18.34
CA LYS A 194 -11.68 42.48 17.82
C LYS A 194 -12.44 41.64 16.79
N ALA A 195 -11.74 40.93 15.91
CA ALA A 195 -12.39 40.03 14.95
C ALA A 195 -13.14 38.89 15.67
N PHE A 196 -12.55 38.28 16.72
CA PHE A 196 -13.22 37.26 17.52
C PHE A 196 -14.43 37.81 18.30
N GLU A 197 -14.31 38.99 18.90
CA GLU A 197 -15.44 39.67 19.57
C GLU A 197 -16.61 39.88 18.58
N PHE A 198 -16.36 40.42 17.38
CA PHE A 198 -17.38 40.67 16.37
C PHE A 198 -18.01 39.36 15.83
N ALA A 199 -17.21 38.27 15.68
CA ALA A 199 -17.74 37.00 15.26
C ALA A 199 -18.67 36.40 16.32
N ARG A 200 -18.31 36.46 17.61
CA ARG A 200 -19.14 36.01 18.71
C ARG A 200 -20.40 36.83 18.90
N GLU A 201 -20.34 38.15 18.66
CA GLU A 201 -21.54 39.01 18.63
C GLU A 201 -22.52 38.58 17.54
N ALA A 202 -22.01 38.20 16.36
CA ALA A 202 -22.84 37.82 15.22
C ALA A 202 -23.45 36.41 15.39
N ASP A 203 -22.70 35.43 15.94
CA ASP A 203 -23.19 34.09 16.26
C ASP A 203 -22.63 33.59 17.60
N PRO A 204 -23.48 33.56 18.63
CA PRO A 204 -23.08 33.02 19.94
C PRO A 204 -22.76 31.53 19.95
N ASN A 205 -23.19 30.75 18.94
CA ASN A 205 -23.12 29.29 18.94
C ASN A 205 -22.01 28.72 18.07
N ALA A 206 -21.56 29.46 17.07
CA ALA A 206 -20.47 28.99 16.21
C ALA A 206 -19.16 28.83 16.96
N LEU A 207 -18.38 27.80 16.62
CA LEU A 207 -17.01 27.64 17.12
C LEU A 207 -16.08 28.60 16.39
N LEU A 208 -15.24 29.29 17.14
CA LEU A 208 -14.34 30.33 16.62
C LEU A 208 -12.87 29.90 16.70
N PHE A 209 -12.21 29.87 15.54
CA PHE A 209 -10.85 29.34 15.37
C PHE A 209 -9.87 30.45 14.98
N TYR A 210 -8.67 30.36 15.54
CA TYR A 210 -7.47 30.93 14.94
C TYR A 210 -6.86 29.87 14.01
N ASN A 211 -6.55 30.18 12.77
CA ASN A 211 -6.08 29.25 11.75
C ASN A 211 -4.70 29.68 11.20
N ASP A 212 -3.73 28.75 11.15
CA ASP A 212 -2.38 29.04 10.63
C ASP A 212 -1.70 27.78 10.08
N TYR A 213 -0.61 27.95 9.33
CA TYR A 213 0.24 26.91 8.75
C TYR A 213 1.61 26.85 9.44
N ASN A 214 2.44 25.87 9.10
CA ASN A 214 3.73 25.56 9.74
C ASN A 214 3.61 25.37 11.27
N GLU A 215 2.48 24.93 11.71
CA GLU A 215 2.10 24.77 13.12
C GLU A 215 2.87 23.64 13.82
N CYS A 216 3.56 22.77 13.05
CA CYS A 216 4.47 21.76 13.57
C CYS A 216 5.91 22.27 13.75
N ASP A 217 6.26 23.46 13.19
CA ASP A 217 7.55 24.10 13.39
C ASP A 217 7.64 24.66 14.83
N PRO A 218 8.64 24.24 15.62
CA PRO A 218 8.66 24.55 17.05
C PRO A 218 8.53 26.04 17.39
N GLY A 219 9.20 26.91 16.66
CA GLY A 219 9.15 28.35 16.89
C GLY A 219 7.79 28.95 16.58
N LYS A 220 7.19 28.61 15.43
CA LYS A 220 5.86 29.11 15.06
C LYS A 220 4.76 28.52 15.94
N ARG A 221 4.83 27.23 16.26
CA ARG A 221 3.93 26.56 17.22
C ARG A 221 3.86 27.33 18.54
N ASP A 222 5.01 27.62 19.12
CA ASP A 222 5.06 28.26 20.44
C ASP A 222 4.56 29.72 20.37
N ARG A 223 4.82 30.45 19.28
CA ARG A 223 4.22 31.79 19.07
C ARG A 223 2.70 31.77 18.93
N ILE A 224 2.16 30.77 18.20
CA ILE A 224 0.69 30.56 18.12
C ILE A 224 0.12 30.26 19.52
N TYR A 225 0.77 29.37 20.26
CA TYR A 225 0.37 29.03 21.62
C TYR A 225 0.33 30.25 22.53
N ASP A 226 1.42 31.03 22.57
CA ASP A 226 1.54 32.21 23.43
C ASP A 226 0.49 33.27 23.10
N MET A 227 0.24 33.52 21.81
CA MET A 227 -0.78 34.46 21.34
C MET A 227 -2.18 34.01 21.78
N VAL A 228 -2.57 32.75 21.50
CA VAL A 228 -3.89 32.23 21.84
C VAL A 228 -4.08 32.18 23.34
N LYS A 229 -3.05 31.77 24.10
CA LYS A 229 -3.09 31.79 25.57
C LYS A 229 -3.33 33.19 26.11
N LYS A 230 -2.55 34.18 25.66
CA LYS A 230 -2.71 35.61 26.05
C LYS A 230 -4.13 36.08 25.80
N MET A 231 -4.73 35.75 24.65
CA MET A 231 -6.06 36.18 24.29
C MET A 231 -7.14 35.51 25.14
N LYS A 232 -7.02 34.20 25.41
CA LYS A 232 -7.93 33.47 26.29
C LYS A 232 -7.86 33.98 27.73
N ASP A 233 -6.66 34.24 28.24
CA ASP A 233 -6.47 34.84 29.55
C ASP A 233 -7.11 36.25 29.65
N ALA A 234 -7.21 36.97 28.56
CA ALA A 234 -7.91 38.26 28.44
C ALA A 234 -9.43 38.12 28.17
N GLY A 235 -9.96 36.90 28.09
CA GLY A 235 -11.41 36.67 27.92
C GLY A 235 -11.88 36.75 26.44
N VAL A 236 -10.97 36.75 25.45
CA VAL A 236 -11.33 36.73 24.05
C VAL A 236 -11.99 35.36 23.70
N PRO A 237 -13.11 35.33 22.96
CA PRO A 237 -13.86 34.10 22.70
C PRO A 237 -13.23 33.23 21.61
N ILE A 238 -12.07 32.64 21.87
CA ILE A 238 -11.43 31.64 21.00
C ILE A 238 -11.81 30.25 21.52
N ASP A 239 -12.44 29.43 20.68
CA ASP A 239 -12.83 28.06 21.01
C ASP A 239 -11.76 27.06 20.63
N GLY A 240 -11.05 27.27 19.51
CA GLY A 240 -10.11 26.31 19.00
C GLY A 240 -8.97 26.88 18.16
N ILE A 241 -8.06 25.99 17.81
CA ILE A 241 -6.95 26.25 16.88
C ILE A 241 -7.15 25.41 15.62
N GLY A 242 -7.07 26.06 14.46
CA GLY A 242 -6.96 25.44 13.15
C GLY A 242 -5.52 25.24 12.79
N MET A 243 -5.12 23.99 12.58
CA MET A 243 -3.85 23.61 11.99
C MET A 243 -4.11 23.39 10.51
N GLN A 244 -3.54 24.21 9.62
CA GLN A 244 -3.82 24.09 8.18
C GLN A 244 -3.46 22.70 7.65
N GLY A 245 -2.31 22.16 8.04
CA GLY A 245 -1.92 20.83 7.60
C GLY A 245 -1.41 20.79 6.16
N HIS A 246 -0.85 21.87 5.64
CA HIS A 246 -0.11 21.90 4.38
C HIS A 246 1.25 21.24 4.56
N TYR A 247 1.24 19.94 4.53
CA TYR A 247 2.39 19.11 4.83
C TYR A 247 3.12 18.64 3.55
N ASN A 248 4.14 17.82 3.75
CA ASN A 248 4.80 17.13 2.65
C ASN A 248 5.08 15.68 3.06
N ILE A 249 5.55 14.88 2.11
CA ILE A 249 5.79 13.44 2.32
C ILE A 249 6.89 13.11 3.34
N TYR A 250 7.66 14.10 3.83
CA TYR A 250 8.73 13.92 4.80
C TYR A 250 8.49 14.64 6.14
N PHE A 251 7.61 15.63 6.17
CA PHE A 251 7.32 16.44 7.34
C PHE A 251 5.81 16.77 7.44
N PRO A 252 5.22 16.80 8.64
CA PRO A 252 5.83 16.50 9.94
C PRO A 252 6.10 15.00 10.16
N ASP A 253 7.08 14.67 10.98
CA ASP A 253 7.20 13.35 11.55
C ASP A 253 6.19 13.14 12.70
N GLU A 254 6.12 11.91 13.23
CA GLU A 254 5.16 11.57 14.31
C GLU A 254 5.36 12.43 15.55
N GLU A 255 6.62 12.71 15.91
CA GLU A 255 6.95 13.45 17.12
C GLU A 255 6.56 14.93 16.99
N ALA A 256 6.84 15.55 15.85
CA ALA A 256 6.51 16.95 15.59
C ALA A 256 5.01 17.20 15.61
N LEU A 257 4.23 16.32 14.95
CA LEU A 257 2.77 16.42 14.94
C LEU A 257 2.15 16.15 16.32
N ASP A 258 2.60 15.10 16.99
CA ASP A 258 2.14 14.74 18.35
C ASP A 258 2.41 15.88 19.35
N LYS A 259 3.60 16.48 19.31
CA LYS A 259 3.97 17.63 20.13
C LYS A 259 3.13 18.87 19.82
N ALA A 260 2.86 19.16 18.55
CA ALA A 260 2.06 20.32 18.18
C ALA A 260 0.62 20.20 18.72
N ILE A 261 -0.02 19.06 18.49
CA ILE A 261 -1.38 18.82 19.01
C ILE A 261 -1.39 18.83 20.53
N SER A 262 -0.45 18.16 21.20
CA SER A 262 -0.35 18.12 22.65
C SER A 262 -0.16 19.52 23.23
N ARG A 263 0.69 20.34 22.62
CA ARG A 263 0.94 21.72 23.05
C ARG A 263 -0.30 22.59 22.96
N PHE A 264 -1.01 22.53 21.84
CA PHE A 264 -2.26 23.30 21.69
C PHE A 264 -3.39 22.81 22.60
N SER A 265 -3.46 21.51 22.88
CA SER A 265 -4.46 20.94 23.79
C SER A 265 -4.36 21.42 25.24
N GLU A 266 -3.23 22.02 25.64
CA GLU A 266 -3.09 22.65 26.97
C GLU A 266 -3.99 23.89 27.13
N ILE A 267 -4.37 24.53 26.01
CA ILE A 267 -5.10 25.82 26.02
C ILE A 267 -6.44 25.81 25.31
N VAL A 268 -6.69 24.81 24.43
CA VAL A 268 -7.99 24.63 23.74
C VAL A 268 -8.46 23.17 23.82
N ASN A 269 -9.78 22.97 23.83
CA ASN A 269 -10.39 21.64 23.85
C ASN A 269 -10.77 21.15 22.44
N THR A 270 -10.53 21.97 21.41
CA THR A 270 -10.94 21.68 20.04
C THR A 270 -9.84 22.13 19.07
N ILE A 271 -9.36 21.17 18.30
CA ILE A 271 -8.37 21.40 17.22
C ILE A 271 -8.97 20.83 15.93
N HIS A 272 -8.89 21.59 14.84
CA HIS A 272 -9.23 21.14 13.51
C HIS A 272 -7.99 21.11 12.63
N ILE A 273 -7.81 20.05 11.85
CA ILE A 273 -6.91 20.07 10.69
C ILE A 273 -7.74 20.63 9.53
N THR A 274 -7.38 21.81 9.07
CA THR A 274 -8.31 22.64 8.28
C THR A 274 -8.10 22.57 6.78
N GLU A 275 -6.88 22.23 6.34
CA GLU A 275 -6.47 22.38 4.94
C GLU A 275 -5.47 21.27 4.52
N LEU A 276 -5.70 20.02 4.96
CA LEU A 276 -4.76 18.92 4.76
C LEU A 276 -4.48 18.64 3.29
N ASP A 277 -3.23 18.73 2.93
CA ASP A 277 -2.65 18.22 1.68
C ASP A 277 -1.21 17.75 1.90
N LEU A 278 -0.73 16.80 1.07
CA LEU A 278 0.62 16.25 1.15
C LEU A 278 1.41 16.50 -0.12
N ARG A 279 2.18 17.56 -0.17
CA ARG A 279 3.05 17.87 -1.31
C ARG A 279 4.10 16.78 -1.52
N THR A 280 4.21 16.26 -2.74
CA THR A 280 5.16 15.21 -3.09
C THR A 280 6.41 15.69 -3.79
N ASN A 281 6.36 16.83 -4.48
CA ASN A 281 7.52 17.40 -5.14
C ASN A 281 8.29 18.33 -4.19
N MET A 282 9.53 17.96 -3.90
CA MET A 282 10.42 18.69 -2.97
C MET A 282 11.51 19.49 -3.69
N GLU A 283 11.63 19.38 -5.02
CA GLU A 283 12.81 19.91 -5.76
C GLU A 283 12.83 21.41 -5.94
N SER A 284 11.75 22.12 -5.60
CA SER A 284 11.71 23.55 -5.88
C SER A 284 11.24 24.35 -4.68
N GLY A 285 12.12 25.13 -4.15
CA GLY A 285 11.75 26.27 -3.32
C GLY A 285 10.79 27.17 -4.09
N GLY A 286 9.51 27.08 -3.82
CA GLY A 286 8.47 28.06 -4.16
C GLY A 286 8.04 28.22 -5.63
N GLN A 287 8.87 27.93 -6.61
CA GLN A 287 8.54 28.21 -8.03
C GLN A 287 7.70 27.15 -8.74
N LEU A 288 7.66 25.89 -8.25
CA LEU A 288 6.83 24.82 -8.83
C LEU A 288 5.48 24.62 -8.13
N MET A 289 5.13 25.43 -7.15
CA MET A 289 3.82 25.38 -6.49
C MET A 289 2.64 25.64 -7.47
N PHE A 290 2.92 26.18 -8.63
CA PHE A 290 1.89 26.54 -9.62
C PHE A 290 2.16 25.95 -11.01
N SER A 291 2.80 24.76 -11.12
CA SER A 291 3.03 24.17 -12.44
C SER A 291 1.70 23.84 -13.12
N ARG A 292 1.26 24.70 -14.00
CA ARG A 292 0.09 24.52 -14.89
C ARG A 292 0.45 23.63 -16.09
N GLY A 293 1.19 22.53 -15.85
CA GLY A 293 1.53 21.57 -16.90
C GLY A 293 0.49 20.43 -17.01
N GLU A 294 0.63 19.64 -18.06
CA GLU A 294 -0.11 18.38 -18.15
C GLU A 294 0.22 17.46 -16.96
N ALA A 295 -0.79 16.73 -16.50
CA ALA A 295 -0.61 15.75 -15.42
C ALA A 295 0.37 14.66 -15.83
N LYS A 296 1.38 14.42 -14.99
CA LYS A 296 2.35 13.33 -15.15
C LYS A 296 2.03 12.23 -14.15
N PRO A 297 2.21 10.95 -14.50
CA PRO A 297 2.04 9.88 -13.53
C PRO A 297 2.94 10.07 -12.30
N GLN A 298 2.39 9.87 -11.12
CA GLN A 298 3.17 9.84 -9.88
C GLN A 298 4.13 8.65 -9.90
N ALA A 299 5.39 8.87 -9.53
CA ALA A 299 6.35 7.78 -9.41
C ALA A 299 5.91 6.79 -8.29
N PRO A 300 5.94 5.45 -8.54
CA PRO A 300 5.43 4.47 -7.58
C PRO A 300 6.07 4.58 -6.18
N TYR A 301 7.37 4.84 -6.10
CA TYR A 301 8.06 4.98 -4.81
C TYR A 301 7.62 6.24 -4.06
N ILE A 302 7.31 7.34 -4.76
CA ILE A 302 6.76 8.56 -4.14
C ILE A 302 5.35 8.30 -3.63
N ALA A 303 4.53 7.56 -4.38
CA ALA A 303 3.20 7.17 -3.92
C ALA A 303 3.27 6.36 -2.62
N THR A 304 4.22 5.41 -2.51
CA THR A 304 4.43 4.63 -1.28
C THR A 304 4.81 5.52 -0.09
N ILE A 305 5.71 6.50 -0.28
CA ILE A 305 6.08 7.45 0.79
C ILE A 305 4.88 8.29 1.19
N GLN A 306 4.06 8.73 0.23
CA GLN A 306 2.84 9.51 0.50
C GLN A 306 1.81 8.71 1.29
N GLU A 307 1.59 7.46 0.92
CA GLU A 307 0.69 6.53 1.62
C GLU A 307 1.13 6.31 3.07
N ASP A 308 2.42 6.06 3.29
CA ASP A 308 3.01 5.95 4.63
C ASP A 308 2.82 7.24 5.45
N GLN A 309 3.02 8.40 4.83
CA GLN A 309 2.84 9.67 5.51
C GLN A 309 1.37 9.93 5.89
N TYR A 310 0.42 9.63 5.01
CA TYR A 310 -1.01 9.69 5.34
C TYR A 310 -1.36 8.76 6.49
N ASN A 311 -0.91 7.50 6.43
CA ASN A 311 -1.16 6.53 7.50
C ASN A 311 -0.66 7.06 8.85
N ARG A 312 0.56 7.59 8.90
CA ARG A 312 1.19 8.14 10.09
C ARG A 312 0.44 9.36 10.64
N ILE A 313 0.09 10.31 9.78
CA ILE A 313 -0.68 11.50 10.19
C ILE A 313 -2.01 11.04 10.80
N PHE A 314 -2.78 10.21 10.11
CA PHE A 314 -4.08 9.78 10.60
C PHE A 314 -4.01 8.91 11.85
N LYS A 315 -2.94 8.13 12.05
CA LYS A 315 -2.66 7.43 13.30
C LYS A 315 -2.53 8.40 14.47
N ILE A 316 -1.74 9.47 14.32
CA ILE A 316 -1.59 10.51 15.36
C ILE A 316 -2.91 11.25 15.60
N LEU A 317 -3.65 11.59 14.54
CA LEU A 317 -4.96 12.25 14.69
C LEU A 317 -5.96 11.36 15.44
N ARG A 318 -6.00 10.04 15.17
CA ARG A 318 -6.83 9.09 15.93
C ARG A 318 -6.42 8.99 17.39
N LYS A 319 -5.12 9.01 17.71
CA LYS A 319 -4.59 9.07 19.07
C LYS A 319 -5.14 10.27 19.84
N HIS A 320 -5.30 11.40 19.18
CA HIS A 320 -5.77 12.66 19.75
C HIS A 320 -7.27 12.95 19.52
N LYS A 321 -8.11 11.94 19.28
CA LYS A 321 -9.55 12.10 18.98
C LYS A 321 -10.32 12.92 20.00
N ASP A 322 -9.83 13.02 21.24
CA ASP A 322 -10.49 13.78 22.30
C ASP A 322 -10.41 15.30 22.06
N VAL A 323 -9.43 15.77 21.30
CA VAL A 323 -9.25 17.19 20.95
C VAL A 323 -9.37 17.45 19.45
N ILE A 324 -9.00 16.51 18.58
CA ILE A 324 -9.21 16.62 17.12
C ILE A 324 -10.69 16.36 16.83
N LYS A 325 -11.37 17.36 16.26
CA LYS A 325 -12.82 17.28 15.96
C LYS A 325 -13.17 17.33 14.48
N ASN A 326 -12.22 17.77 13.63
CA ASN A 326 -12.40 17.82 12.18
C ASN A 326 -11.06 17.66 11.48
N VAL A 327 -11.08 16.97 10.33
CA VAL A 327 -9.98 16.90 9.36
C VAL A 327 -10.51 17.21 7.98
N THR A 328 -10.08 18.32 7.40
CA THR A 328 -10.53 18.81 6.08
C THR A 328 -9.40 18.72 5.07
N PHE A 329 -9.61 18.02 3.97
CA PHE A 329 -8.71 18.03 2.81
C PHE A 329 -8.86 19.34 2.03
N TRP A 330 -7.72 19.93 1.61
CA TRP A 330 -7.75 21.18 0.85
C TRP A 330 -7.83 20.90 -0.64
N ASN A 331 -9.04 20.89 -1.15
CA ASN A 331 -9.57 20.48 -2.45
C ASN A 331 -9.96 18.98 -2.55
N LEU A 332 -10.77 18.68 -3.58
CA LEU A 332 -11.32 17.35 -3.80
C LEU A 332 -10.33 16.40 -4.48
N SER A 333 -9.56 16.91 -5.45
CA SER A 333 -8.68 16.10 -6.28
C SER A 333 -7.37 16.83 -6.61
N ASP A 334 -6.38 16.07 -7.08
CA ASP A 334 -5.11 16.62 -7.54
C ASP A 334 -5.29 17.69 -8.64
N LYS A 335 -6.34 17.58 -9.46
CA LYS A 335 -6.70 18.56 -10.49
C LYS A 335 -7.06 19.92 -9.92
N ASP A 336 -7.75 19.93 -8.78
CA ASP A 336 -8.24 21.16 -8.15
C ASP A 336 -7.20 21.82 -7.25
N SER A 337 -6.14 21.08 -6.89
CA SER A 337 -5.18 21.53 -5.89
C SER A 337 -4.45 22.81 -6.28
N TRP A 338 -4.38 23.74 -5.33
CA TRP A 338 -3.57 24.96 -5.44
C TRP A 338 -2.07 24.70 -5.59
N LEU A 339 -1.60 23.53 -5.15
CA LEU A 339 -0.21 23.07 -5.30
C LEU A 339 0.13 22.66 -6.74
N GLY A 340 -0.89 22.50 -7.60
CA GLY A 340 -0.75 22.01 -8.96
C GLY A 340 -0.75 20.48 -9.05
N VAL A 341 -1.28 19.99 -10.16
CA VAL A 341 -1.59 18.56 -10.40
C VAL A 341 -0.39 17.63 -10.24
N ASN A 342 0.82 18.08 -10.58
CA ASN A 342 2.05 17.28 -10.51
C ASN A 342 2.63 17.13 -9.09
N ASN A 343 2.00 17.74 -8.08
CA ASN A 343 2.31 17.49 -6.67
C ASN A 343 1.50 16.33 -6.09
N HIS A 344 0.48 15.83 -6.80
CA HIS A 344 -0.35 14.69 -6.40
C HIS A 344 -0.81 14.70 -4.93
N PRO A 345 -1.25 15.85 -4.36
CA PRO A 345 -1.28 16.01 -2.91
C PRO A 345 -2.48 15.37 -2.21
N LEU A 346 -3.48 14.90 -2.94
CA LEU A 346 -4.80 14.52 -2.42
C LEU A 346 -5.11 13.03 -2.62
N PRO A 347 -6.13 12.48 -1.92
CA PRO A 347 -6.54 11.08 -2.07
C PRO A 347 -7.25 10.72 -3.40
N PHE A 348 -7.61 11.72 -4.21
CA PHE A 348 -8.18 11.53 -5.55
C PHE A 348 -7.24 12.13 -6.60
N ASP A 349 -7.05 11.40 -7.71
CA ASP A 349 -6.21 11.84 -8.82
C ASP A 349 -6.86 12.97 -9.66
N GLU A 350 -6.18 13.39 -10.72
CA GLU A 350 -6.65 14.45 -11.62
C GLU A 350 -7.92 14.08 -12.41
N ASN A 351 -8.31 12.82 -12.40
CA ASN A 351 -9.54 12.30 -13.01
C ASN A 351 -10.62 11.95 -11.98
N PHE A 352 -10.46 12.38 -10.73
CA PHE A 352 -11.35 12.09 -9.59
C PHE A 352 -11.42 10.59 -9.23
N LYS A 353 -10.45 9.78 -9.65
CA LYS A 353 -10.33 8.38 -9.23
C LYS A 353 -9.63 8.30 -7.88
N ALA A 354 -10.14 7.43 -7.04
CA ALA A 354 -9.53 7.16 -5.75
C ALA A 354 -8.12 6.57 -5.91
N LYS A 355 -7.14 7.19 -5.27
CA LYS A 355 -5.77 6.67 -5.12
C LYS A 355 -5.72 5.66 -3.97
N ARG A 356 -4.66 4.84 -3.91
CA ARG A 356 -4.45 3.91 -2.81
C ARG A 356 -4.38 4.62 -1.45
N SER A 357 -3.91 5.86 -1.41
CA SER A 357 -3.92 6.70 -0.20
C SER A 357 -5.31 6.84 0.42
N LEU A 358 -6.40 6.89 -0.38
CA LEU A 358 -7.77 6.87 0.15
C LEU A 358 -8.04 5.60 0.96
N ALA A 359 -7.66 4.43 0.42
CA ALA A 359 -7.84 3.15 1.10
C ALA A 359 -6.99 3.07 2.38
N VAL A 360 -5.74 3.52 2.33
CA VAL A 360 -4.84 3.57 3.50
C VAL A 360 -5.43 4.42 4.63
N ILE A 361 -6.02 5.57 4.30
CA ILE A 361 -6.69 6.43 5.29
C ILE A 361 -7.93 5.75 5.85
N ARG A 362 -8.73 5.07 5.01
CA ARG A 362 -10.03 4.50 5.35
C ARG A 362 -9.96 3.18 6.12
N ASP A 363 -9.06 2.30 5.70
CA ASP A 363 -9.04 0.89 6.10
C ASP A 363 -8.01 0.62 7.22
N PHE A 364 -7.79 1.58 8.09
CA PHE A 364 -6.85 1.48 9.20
C PHE A 364 -7.23 0.37 10.21
N ASP A 365 -6.19 -0.19 10.85
CA ASP A 365 -6.34 -1.18 11.92
C ASP A 365 -6.02 -0.54 13.28
N VAL A 366 -7.04 -0.34 14.10
CA VAL A 366 -6.89 0.22 15.47
C VAL A 366 -6.00 -0.65 16.36
N ALA A 367 -6.03 -1.97 16.16
CA ALA A 367 -5.18 -2.87 16.92
C ALA A 367 -3.70 -2.68 16.55
N ALA A 368 -3.42 -2.42 15.25
CA ALA A 368 -2.07 -2.11 14.79
C ALA A 368 -1.56 -0.77 15.33
N ASP A 369 -2.41 0.26 15.44
CA ASP A 369 -2.02 1.57 15.99
C ASP A 369 -1.44 1.48 17.42
N ASN A 370 -1.89 0.48 18.20
CA ASN A 370 -1.51 0.29 19.61
C ASN A 370 -0.50 -0.86 19.81
N ARG A 371 -0.09 -1.57 18.75
CA ARG A 371 0.77 -2.72 18.86
C ARG A 371 2.23 -2.30 18.96
N ILE A 372 2.92 -2.81 19.99
CA ILE A 372 4.37 -2.71 20.13
C ILE A 372 4.93 -4.10 19.88
N PRO A 373 5.76 -4.31 18.81
CA PRO A 373 6.38 -5.60 18.55
C PRO A 373 7.24 -6.06 19.74
N LYS A 374 7.25 -7.37 20.02
CA LYS A 374 8.15 -7.93 21.02
C LYS A 374 9.60 -7.62 20.68
N ASN A 375 10.38 -7.28 21.70
CA ASN A 375 11.80 -6.97 21.55
C ASN A 375 12.70 -8.23 21.67
N ASP A 376 12.32 -9.28 20.95
CA ASP A 376 13.08 -10.55 20.87
C ASP A 376 13.69 -10.75 19.46
N TRP A 377 14.26 -9.69 18.93
CA TRP A 377 14.84 -9.63 17.60
C TRP A 377 16.06 -10.53 17.45
N VAL A 378 16.08 -11.29 16.35
CA VAL A 378 17.20 -12.12 15.93
C VAL A 378 17.58 -11.84 14.48
N PRO A 379 18.87 -11.98 14.11
CA PRO A 379 19.28 -11.90 12.71
C PRO A 379 18.50 -12.90 11.86
N ASN A 380 18.11 -12.49 10.66
CA ASN A 380 17.39 -13.35 9.74
C ASN A 380 18.31 -14.50 9.26
N PRO A 381 17.81 -15.75 9.15
CA PRO A 381 18.64 -16.89 8.70
C PRO A 381 19.09 -16.77 7.24
N MET A 382 18.53 -15.83 6.47
CA MET A 382 18.95 -15.55 5.09
C MET A 382 20.09 -14.52 5.00
N ASN A 383 20.57 -14.01 6.14
CA ASN A 383 21.66 -13.03 6.16
C ASN A 383 22.99 -13.64 5.69
N GLN A 384 23.81 -12.79 5.10
CA GLN A 384 25.21 -13.12 4.81
C GLN A 384 25.96 -13.41 6.12
N PRO A 385 27.01 -14.25 6.11
CA PRO A 385 27.79 -14.52 7.31
C PRO A 385 28.28 -13.25 8.00
N GLY A 386 27.98 -13.13 9.31
CA GLY A 386 28.37 -11.97 10.12
C GLY A 386 27.46 -10.75 10.00
N GLN A 387 26.38 -10.81 9.20
CA GLN A 387 25.43 -9.72 9.09
C GLN A 387 24.31 -9.86 10.15
N GLU A 388 24.09 -8.79 10.90
CA GLU A 388 23.06 -8.70 11.94
C GLU A 388 21.69 -8.26 11.38
N TRP A 389 21.62 -7.72 10.17
CA TRP A 389 20.42 -7.17 9.54
C TRP A 389 20.15 -7.80 8.17
N PRO A 390 18.88 -7.92 7.78
CA PRO A 390 17.64 -7.62 8.52
C PRO A 390 17.43 -8.54 9.72
N GLN A 391 16.52 -8.14 10.63
CA GLN A 391 16.14 -8.93 11.80
C GLN A 391 14.65 -9.25 11.77
N VAL A 392 14.28 -10.35 12.41
CA VAL A 392 12.88 -10.76 12.60
C VAL A 392 12.62 -11.05 14.06
N ASN A 393 11.37 -10.98 14.50
CA ASN A 393 10.98 -11.34 15.87
C ASN A 393 10.03 -12.54 15.89
N SER A 394 9.70 -13.06 17.07
CA SER A 394 8.81 -14.22 17.22
C SER A 394 7.36 -13.96 16.80
N GLU A 395 6.96 -12.72 16.61
CA GLU A 395 5.62 -12.33 16.14
C GLU A 395 5.54 -12.16 14.62
N GLY A 396 6.67 -12.34 13.89
CA GLY A 396 6.73 -12.20 12.44
C GLY A 396 7.01 -10.79 11.93
N TYR A 397 7.31 -9.83 12.80
CA TYR A 397 7.78 -8.51 12.35
C TYR A 397 9.20 -8.61 11.80
N ALA A 398 9.48 -7.80 10.79
CA ALA A 398 10.82 -7.61 10.26
C ALA A 398 11.29 -6.17 10.45
N ARG A 399 12.58 -5.98 10.72
CA ARG A 399 13.20 -4.65 10.77
C ARG A 399 14.49 -4.61 9.96
N PHE A 400 14.73 -3.46 9.37
CA PHE A 400 15.79 -3.24 8.38
C PHE A 400 16.69 -2.10 8.79
N ARG A 401 17.96 -2.18 8.37
CA ARG A 401 18.94 -1.13 8.53
C ARG A 401 19.79 -1.04 7.26
N VAL A 402 19.80 0.13 6.62
CA VAL A 402 20.46 0.35 5.34
C VAL A 402 21.35 1.58 5.42
N GLU A 403 22.62 1.43 5.03
CA GLU A 403 23.57 2.54 4.93
C GLU A 403 23.48 3.15 3.52
N ALA A 404 22.85 4.30 3.42
CA ALA A 404 22.73 5.07 2.19
C ALA A 404 22.72 6.58 2.52
N PRO A 405 23.88 7.15 2.90
CA PRO A 405 23.95 8.50 3.49
C PRO A 405 23.47 9.62 2.56
N ASP A 406 23.65 9.46 1.25
CA ASP A 406 23.28 10.46 0.25
C ASP A 406 21.86 10.26 -0.29
N ALA A 407 21.19 9.15 0.06
CA ALA A 407 19.84 8.87 -0.41
C ALA A 407 18.81 9.86 0.17
N LYS A 408 17.80 10.18 -0.63
CA LYS A 408 16.62 10.98 -0.25
C LYS A 408 15.46 10.08 0.22
N SER A 409 15.42 8.83 -0.26
CA SER A 409 14.39 7.85 0.10
C SER A 409 14.94 6.43 0.07
N VAL A 410 14.54 5.61 1.03
CA VAL A 410 14.83 4.17 1.06
C VAL A 410 13.56 3.42 1.47
N ILE A 411 13.17 2.45 0.66
CA ILE A 411 12.00 1.61 0.87
C ILE A 411 12.42 0.15 0.73
N VAL A 412 11.99 -0.70 1.65
CA VAL A 412 12.04 -2.14 1.49
C VAL A 412 10.78 -2.57 0.78
N SER A 413 10.88 -3.00 -0.46
CA SER A 413 9.75 -3.44 -1.30
C SER A 413 9.76 -4.95 -1.43
N LEU A 414 8.60 -5.59 -1.31
CA LEU A 414 8.49 -7.02 -1.57
C LEU A 414 8.74 -7.30 -3.07
N GLY A 415 9.31 -8.45 -3.37
CA GLY A 415 9.45 -8.98 -4.74
C GLY A 415 8.09 -9.27 -5.38
N LEU A 416 7.98 -10.33 -6.11
CA LEU A 416 6.78 -10.73 -6.89
C LEU A 416 5.44 -10.29 -6.26
N GLY A 417 4.75 -9.36 -6.93
CA GLY A 417 3.39 -8.95 -6.58
C GLY A 417 3.25 -7.99 -5.40
N GLY A 418 4.34 -7.65 -4.71
CA GLY A 418 4.32 -6.71 -3.58
C GLY A 418 4.05 -5.28 -4.06
N ARG A 419 2.92 -4.70 -3.63
CA ARG A 419 2.64 -3.28 -3.77
C ARG A 419 2.85 -2.60 -2.43
N GLY A 420 3.51 -1.45 -2.46
CA GLY A 420 3.93 -0.76 -1.26
C GLY A 420 5.19 -1.40 -0.66
N GLY A 421 5.52 -1.01 0.53
CA GLY A 421 6.70 -1.51 1.22
C GLY A 421 6.93 -0.76 2.53
N THR A 422 7.93 -1.20 3.29
CA THR A 422 8.33 -0.53 4.53
C THR A 422 9.20 0.67 4.19
N VAL A 423 8.72 1.86 4.47
CA VAL A 423 9.49 3.10 4.31
C VAL A 423 10.48 3.23 5.44
N LEU A 424 11.77 3.31 5.11
CA LEU A 424 12.81 3.54 6.10
C LEU A 424 13.02 5.04 6.35
N ARG A 425 13.51 5.38 7.53
CA ARG A 425 13.79 6.76 7.92
C ARG A 425 15.20 6.86 8.45
N LYS A 426 15.86 8.00 8.20
CA LYS A 426 17.18 8.26 8.75
C LYS A 426 17.08 8.37 10.26
N ASP A 427 17.89 7.61 10.96
CA ASP A 427 18.11 7.79 12.39
C ASP A 427 19.05 8.98 12.67
N LYS A 428 19.33 9.24 13.96
CA LYS A 428 20.24 10.30 14.40
C LYS A 428 21.69 10.18 13.86
N ASP A 429 22.07 8.97 13.46
CA ASP A 429 23.41 8.64 12.96
C ASP A 429 23.44 8.67 11.40
N GLY A 430 22.34 9.02 10.75
CA GLY A 430 22.21 9.13 9.30
C GLY A 430 21.99 7.79 8.59
N VAL A 431 21.69 6.73 9.33
CA VAL A 431 21.38 5.40 8.79
C VAL A 431 19.87 5.24 8.60
N TRP A 432 19.48 4.58 7.54
CA TRP A 432 18.07 4.31 7.27
C TRP A 432 17.61 3.07 8.03
N VAL A 433 16.58 3.23 8.86
CA VAL A 433 16.00 2.18 9.69
C VAL A 433 14.48 2.16 9.55
N GLY A 434 13.88 0.98 9.71
CA GLY A 434 12.43 0.82 9.74
C GLY A 434 12.01 -0.59 10.11
N THR A 435 10.80 -0.67 10.65
CA THR A 435 10.14 -1.93 11.02
C THR A 435 8.84 -2.04 10.25
N THR A 436 8.43 -3.24 9.86
CA THR A 436 7.12 -3.48 9.22
C THR A 436 6.00 -3.04 10.15
N GLU A 437 4.92 -2.47 9.57
CA GLU A 437 3.77 -1.99 10.36
C GLU A 437 3.01 -3.11 11.06
N GLY A 438 3.06 -4.31 10.48
CA GLY A 438 2.47 -5.52 11.02
C GLY A 438 3.38 -6.74 10.78
N PRO A 439 3.01 -7.91 11.32
CA PRO A 439 3.70 -9.14 11.03
C PRO A 439 3.57 -9.47 9.55
N MET A 440 4.67 -9.91 8.95
CA MET A 440 4.67 -10.49 7.60
C MET A 440 4.08 -11.91 7.64
N ASP A 441 3.58 -12.38 6.50
CA ASP A 441 3.20 -13.78 6.36
C ASP A 441 4.42 -14.69 6.62
N PRO A 442 4.24 -15.85 7.30
CA PRO A 442 5.35 -16.73 7.60
C PRO A 442 5.92 -17.39 6.34
N GLY A 443 7.21 -17.73 6.38
CA GLY A 443 7.93 -18.38 5.28
C GLY A 443 8.89 -17.46 4.55
N PHE A 444 9.32 -17.90 3.35
CA PHE A 444 10.29 -17.17 2.52
C PHE A 444 9.61 -16.13 1.65
N HIS A 445 10.16 -14.91 1.65
CA HIS A 445 9.76 -13.83 0.77
C HIS A 445 10.96 -13.23 0.04
N TYR A 446 10.75 -12.88 -1.24
CA TYR A 446 11.66 -12.01 -1.97
C TYR A 446 11.44 -10.55 -1.54
N TYR A 447 12.52 -9.78 -1.48
CA TYR A 447 12.46 -8.34 -1.32
C TYR A 447 13.63 -7.65 -2.03
N HIS A 448 13.50 -6.34 -2.21
CA HIS A 448 14.57 -5.47 -2.68
C HIS A 448 14.50 -4.10 -2.00
N LEU A 449 15.57 -3.34 -2.13
CA LEU A 449 15.63 -1.95 -1.70
C LEU A 449 15.26 -1.05 -2.89
N THR A 450 14.35 -0.13 -2.70
CA THR A 450 14.11 0.98 -3.62
C THR A 450 14.77 2.22 -3.03
N ILE A 451 15.88 2.66 -3.64
CA ILE A 451 16.65 3.82 -3.18
C ILE A 451 16.52 4.90 -4.26
N ASP A 452 15.89 6.03 -3.93
CA ASP A 452 15.61 7.15 -4.86
C ASP A 452 14.98 6.71 -6.19
N GLY A 453 14.14 5.66 -6.14
CA GLY A 453 13.48 5.07 -7.30
C GLY A 453 14.29 4.00 -8.05
N GLY A 454 15.57 3.82 -7.74
CA GLY A 454 16.38 2.70 -8.24
C GLY A 454 16.15 1.43 -7.43
N THR A 455 16.25 0.26 -8.08
CA THR A 455 16.06 -1.04 -7.43
C THR A 455 17.41 -1.71 -7.17
N PHE A 456 17.65 -2.09 -5.92
CA PHE A 456 18.91 -2.67 -5.43
C PHE A 456 18.64 -3.90 -4.57
N ASN A 457 19.61 -4.82 -4.51
CA ASN A 457 19.59 -5.89 -3.53
C ASN A 457 20.16 -5.38 -2.20
N ASP A 458 19.66 -5.93 -1.10
CA ASP A 458 20.24 -5.71 0.21
C ASP A 458 21.56 -6.50 0.34
N PRO A 459 22.69 -5.83 0.56
CA PRO A 459 23.97 -6.53 0.70
C PRO A 459 24.06 -7.38 1.97
N GLY A 460 23.15 -7.18 2.94
CA GLY A 460 23.08 -7.95 4.17
C GLY A 460 22.55 -9.37 4.01
N THR A 461 21.89 -9.70 2.89
CA THR A 461 21.30 -11.03 2.69
C THR A 461 21.84 -11.77 1.48
N HIS A 462 21.64 -13.09 1.45
CA HIS A 462 21.84 -13.88 0.23
C HIS A 462 20.84 -13.48 -0.85
N ASN A 463 21.25 -13.68 -2.12
CA ASN A 463 20.42 -13.42 -3.27
C ASN A 463 19.79 -14.70 -3.83
N TYR A 464 18.55 -14.58 -4.29
CA TYR A 464 17.73 -15.65 -4.82
C TYR A 464 17.13 -15.23 -6.16
N PHE A 465 17.10 -16.14 -7.13
CA PHE A 465 16.49 -15.80 -8.42
C PHE A 465 14.97 -15.86 -8.32
N GLY A 466 14.34 -14.72 -8.56
CA GLY A 466 12.89 -14.54 -8.58
C GLY A 466 12.54 -13.24 -9.31
N SER A 467 11.29 -13.04 -9.69
CA SER A 467 10.85 -11.84 -10.44
C SER A 467 11.68 -11.55 -11.71
N CYS A 468 12.23 -12.59 -12.36
CA CYS A 468 13.15 -12.51 -13.49
C CYS A 468 14.47 -11.79 -13.18
N ARG A 469 14.89 -11.72 -11.95
CA ARG A 469 16.13 -11.07 -11.47
C ARG A 469 16.62 -11.73 -10.18
N TRP A 470 17.82 -11.38 -9.75
CA TRP A 470 18.29 -11.69 -8.43
C TRP A 470 17.63 -10.72 -7.42
N GLU A 471 17.02 -11.27 -6.38
CA GLU A 471 16.35 -10.56 -5.29
C GLU A 471 16.98 -10.93 -3.95
N SER A 472 16.92 -10.04 -2.98
CA SER A 472 17.20 -10.38 -1.59
C SER A 472 16.13 -11.32 -1.04
N GLY A 473 16.45 -12.10 -0.01
CA GLY A 473 15.49 -13.01 0.63
C GLY A 473 15.37 -12.78 2.13
N ILE A 474 14.17 -12.99 2.65
CA ILE A 474 13.88 -12.99 4.08
C ILE A 474 13.02 -14.21 4.42
N GLU A 475 13.34 -14.90 5.50
CA GLU A 475 12.53 -16.01 6.04
C GLU A 475 11.84 -15.54 7.32
N ILE A 476 10.52 -15.56 7.33
CA ILE A 476 9.71 -15.22 8.51
C ILE A 476 9.40 -16.52 9.27
N PRO A 477 9.58 -16.58 10.59
CA PRO A 477 9.34 -17.78 11.36
C PRO A 477 7.93 -18.35 11.17
N ALA A 478 7.81 -19.64 10.88
CA ALA A 478 6.56 -20.34 10.77
C ALA A 478 6.37 -21.30 11.96
N PRO A 479 5.16 -21.42 12.53
CA PRO A 479 4.91 -22.27 13.69
C PRO A 479 5.14 -23.77 13.41
N ASP A 480 5.05 -24.18 12.15
CA ASP A 480 5.18 -25.57 11.67
C ASP A 480 6.47 -25.82 10.86
N GLN A 481 7.49 -24.98 10.99
CA GLN A 481 8.70 -25.03 10.16
C GLN A 481 9.52 -26.32 10.26
N ASP A 482 9.26 -27.20 11.23
CA ASP A 482 10.03 -28.43 11.47
C ASP A 482 10.04 -29.36 10.26
N PHE A 483 8.98 -29.41 9.46
CA PHE A 483 8.91 -30.33 8.31
C PHE A 483 9.91 -29.97 7.18
N TYR A 484 10.40 -28.72 7.14
CA TYR A 484 11.45 -28.26 6.22
C TYR A 484 12.72 -27.77 6.92
N ALA A 485 12.83 -28.00 8.22
CA ALA A 485 14.05 -27.70 8.96
C ALA A 485 15.13 -28.78 8.70
N TRP A 486 16.40 -28.35 8.65
CA TRP A 486 17.51 -29.27 8.55
C TRP A 486 17.67 -30.09 9.83
N ARG A 487 17.69 -31.43 9.71
CA ARG A 487 17.83 -32.36 10.83
C ARG A 487 19.21 -33.03 10.80
N LYS A 488 20.02 -32.78 11.84
CA LYS A 488 21.38 -33.32 11.94
C LYS A 488 21.43 -34.83 12.19
N ASP A 489 20.36 -35.41 12.68
CA ASP A 489 20.22 -36.80 13.16
C ASP A 489 19.79 -37.78 12.06
N ILE A 490 19.52 -37.30 10.86
CA ILE A 490 19.10 -38.11 9.72
C ILE A 490 20.12 -38.06 8.58
N PRO A 491 20.16 -39.12 7.73
CA PRO A 491 20.94 -39.05 6.51
C PRO A 491 20.24 -38.18 5.44
N HIS A 492 21.03 -37.49 4.64
CA HIS A 492 20.57 -36.60 3.60
C HIS A 492 20.87 -37.13 2.19
N GLY A 493 19.99 -36.86 1.26
CA GLY A 493 20.23 -36.99 -0.16
C GLY A 493 21.15 -35.90 -0.69
N ASN A 494 21.32 -35.85 -2.00
CA ASN A 494 22.06 -34.76 -2.63
C ASN A 494 21.30 -34.21 -3.84
N ILE A 495 21.69 -33.00 -4.26
CA ILE A 495 21.17 -32.36 -5.48
C ILE A 495 22.30 -32.32 -6.50
N GLN A 496 22.07 -32.90 -7.65
CA GLN A 496 23.00 -32.91 -8.77
C GLN A 496 22.46 -32.04 -9.90
N GLN A 497 23.27 -31.13 -10.40
CA GLN A 497 22.94 -30.33 -11.58
C GLN A 497 23.20 -31.15 -12.85
N VAL A 498 22.25 -31.12 -13.77
CA VAL A 498 22.32 -31.74 -15.10
C VAL A 498 22.19 -30.64 -16.15
N ASN A 499 23.16 -30.58 -17.05
CA ASN A 499 23.14 -29.70 -18.20
C ASN A 499 22.95 -30.54 -19.47
N PHE A 500 22.08 -30.11 -20.38
CA PHE A 500 21.82 -30.78 -21.64
C PHE A 500 21.49 -29.76 -22.72
N TRP A 501 21.81 -30.13 -23.96
CA TRP A 501 21.41 -29.32 -25.11
C TRP A 501 19.95 -29.58 -25.43
N SER A 502 19.14 -28.55 -25.59
CA SER A 502 17.75 -28.63 -26.02
C SER A 502 17.64 -28.21 -27.49
N GLU A 503 17.24 -29.12 -28.34
CA GLU A 503 17.04 -28.83 -29.76
C GLU A 503 15.81 -27.93 -29.97
N SER A 504 14.77 -28.13 -29.19
CA SER A 504 13.53 -27.34 -29.31
C SER A 504 13.73 -25.88 -28.95
N THR A 505 14.58 -25.56 -27.97
CA THR A 505 14.87 -24.17 -27.55
C THR A 505 16.12 -23.60 -28.20
N GLY A 506 16.97 -24.44 -28.80
CA GLY A 506 18.27 -24.06 -29.38
C GLY A 506 19.26 -23.56 -28.32
N LYS A 507 19.17 -24.05 -27.09
CA LYS A 507 19.99 -23.57 -25.96
C LYS A 507 20.42 -24.70 -25.04
N MET A 508 21.49 -24.45 -24.28
CA MET A 508 21.82 -25.24 -23.09
C MET A 508 20.75 -25.06 -22.04
N GLN A 509 20.20 -26.15 -21.55
CA GLN A 509 19.22 -26.19 -20.47
C GLN A 509 19.80 -26.85 -19.21
N THR A 510 19.23 -26.49 -18.06
CA THR A 510 19.67 -26.96 -16.75
C THR A 510 18.50 -27.53 -15.96
N ALA A 511 18.76 -28.64 -15.25
CA ALA A 511 17.85 -29.18 -14.25
C ALA A 511 18.63 -29.55 -12.98
N ASN A 512 18.03 -29.32 -11.81
CA ASN A 512 18.51 -29.84 -10.55
C ASN A 512 17.79 -31.13 -10.21
N VAL A 513 18.53 -32.19 -9.88
CA VAL A 513 18.02 -33.52 -9.62
C VAL A 513 18.33 -33.90 -8.17
N TYR A 514 17.30 -34.00 -7.34
CA TYR A 514 17.41 -34.55 -5.98
C TYR A 514 17.46 -36.06 -6.07
N LEU A 515 18.52 -36.63 -5.48
CA LEU A 515 18.75 -38.06 -5.34
C LEU A 515 18.64 -38.45 -3.85
N PRO A 516 17.77 -39.38 -3.48
CA PRO A 516 17.57 -39.73 -2.06
C PRO A 516 18.80 -40.39 -1.47
N TYR A 517 18.95 -40.30 -0.15
CA TYR A 517 20.03 -41.00 0.56
C TYR A 517 20.03 -42.50 0.20
N GLY A 518 21.22 -43.02 -0.07
CA GLY A 518 21.40 -44.41 -0.47
C GLY A 518 21.22 -44.66 -1.98
N TYR A 519 20.98 -43.64 -2.78
CA TYR A 519 20.94 -43.75 -4.25
C TYR A 519 22.20 -44.44 -4.79
N GLY A 520 22.05 -45.39 -5.69
CA GLY A 520 23.15 -46.15 -6.30
C GLY A 520 23.70 -47.31 -5.46
N LYS A 521 23.31 -47.45 -4.18
CA LYS A 521 23.67 -48.61 -3.37
C LYS A 521 23.02 -49.88 -3.87
N LEU A 522 23.71 -51.03 -3.70
CA LEU A 522 23.16 -52.31 -4.02
C LEU A 522 22.23 -52.79 -2.88
N VAL A 523 20.97 -53.07 -3.24
CA VAL A 523 20.01 -53.73 -2.36
C VAL A 523 19.81 -55.19 -2.84
N LYS A 524 20.17 -56.13 -2.02
CA LYS A 524 20.20 -57.57 -2.36
C LYS A 524 20.92 -57.85 -3.69
N GLY A 525 22.07 -57.18 -3.88
CA GLY A 525 22.94 -57.37 -5.07
C GLY A 525 22.45 -56.71 -6.35
N LYS A 526 21.37 -55.91 -6.32
CA LYS A 526 20.83 -55.20 -7.47
C LYS A 526 20.76 -53.69 -7.19
N GLN A 527 20.94 -52.88 -8.20
CA GLN A 527 20.70 -51.43 -8.10
C GLN A 527 19.19 -51.19 -8.04
N GLU A 528 18.74 -50.39 -7.07
CA GLU A 528 17.37 -49.98 -6.95
C GLU A 528 17.07 -48.87 -7.98
N ARG A 529 15.89 -48.97 -8.62
CA ARG A 529 15.37 -47.90 -9.51
C ARG A 529 14.25 -47.17 -8.82
N TYR A 530 14.14 -45.88 -9.07
CA TYR A 530 13.27 -44.94 -8.37
C TYR A 530 12.20 -44.31 -9.29
N PRO A 531 10.98 -44.12 -8.82
CA PRO A 531 10.01 -43.24 -9.50
C PRO A 531 10.53 -41.81 -9.54
N VAL A 532 9.96 -40.97 -10.41
CA VAL A 532 10.43 -39.59 -10.65
C VAL A 532 9.27 -38.60 -10.54
N LEU A 533 9.44 -37.59 -9.71
CA LEU A 533 8.62 -36.38 -9.68
C LEU A 533 9.33 -35.30 -10.48
N TYR A 534 8.71 -34.79 -11.53
CA TYR A 534 9.09 -33.57 -12.22
C TYR A 534 8.37 -32.41 -11.56
N LEU A 535 9.11 -31.46 -10.99
CA LEU A 535 8.59 -30.40 -10.11
C LEU A 535 8.97 -29.02 -10.64
N GLN A 536 7.99 -28.27 -11.14
CA GLN A 536 8.20 -27.02 -11.86
C GLN A 536 8.10 -25.80 -10.97
N HIS A 537 8.95 -24.80 -11.25
CA HIS A 537 8.96 -23.49 -10.59
C HIS A 537 7.89 -22.55 -11.15
N GLY A 538 7.75 -21.36 -10.55
CA GLY A 538 6.80 -20.32 -10.95
C GLY A 538 7.36 -19.31 -11.94
N TRP A 539 6.53 -18.33 -12.25
CA TRP A 539 6.90 -17.21 -13.10
C TRP A 539 8.09 -16.42 -12.54
N GLY A 540 9.03 -16.11 -13.39
CA GLY A 540 10.19 -15.30 -13.01
C GLY A 540 11.22 -16.01 -12.13
N GLU A 541 11.07 -17.31 -11.92
CA GLU A 541 11.98 -18.16 -11.15
C GLU A 541 12.83 -19.04 -12.09
N ASN A 542 13.62 -19.95 -11.52
CA ASN A 542 14.45 -20.89 -12.27
C ASN A 542 14.60 -22.24 -11.54
N GLU A 543 15.42 -23.12 -12.08
CA GLU A 543 15.69 -24.46 -11.54
C GLU A 543 16.25 -24.48 -10.10
N THR A 544 16.67 -23.32 -9.55
CA THR A 544 17.16 -23.23 -8.16
C THR A 544 16.07 -22.98 -7.14
N SER A 545 14.86 -22.59 -7.56
CA SER A 545 13.79 -22.15 -6.67
C SER A 545 13.31 -23.27 -5.73
N TRP A 546 13.01 -24.45 -6.25
CA TRP A 546 12.61 -25.57 -5.45
C TRP A 546 13.71 -26.12 -4.53
N PRO A 547 14.96 -26.30 -5.00
CA PRO A 547 16.07 -26.69 -4.12
C PRO A 547 16.31 -25.73 -2.96
N VAL A 548 16.29 -24.44 -3.23
CA VAL A 548 16.75 -23.40 -2.28
C VAL A 548 15.57 -22.80 -1.50
N GLN A 549 14.70 -22.03 -2.15
CA GLN A 549 13.57 -21.38 -1.49
C GLN A 549 12.49 -22.40 -1.10
N GLY A 550 12.20 -23.37 -1.96
CA GLY A 550 11.23 -24.45 -1.73
C GLY A 550 11.67 -25.50 -0.75
N LYS A 551 12.98 -25.59 -0.42
CA LYS A 551 13.55 -26.60 0.51
C LYS A 551 13.21 -28.05 0.11
N ALA A 552 12.99 -28.32 -1.19
CA ALA A 552 12.46 -29.60 -1.66
C ALA A 552 13.31 -30.81 -1.18
N GLY A 553 14.64 -30.73 -1.28
CA GLY A 553 15.53 -31.80 -0.82
C GLY A 553 15.38 -32.10 0.69
N ILE A 554 15.29 -31.07 1.53
CA ILE A 554 15.13 -31.21 2.98
C ILE A 554 13.76 -31.84 3.32
N ILE A 555 12.69 -31.40 2.66
CA ILE A 555 11.35 -31.96 2.82
C ILE A 555 11.36 -33.44 2.47
N MET A 556 12.01 -33.82 1.38
CA MET A 556 12.11 -35.22 0.96
C MET A 556 12.92 -36.06 1.96
N ASP A 557 14.05 -35.55 2.44
CA ASP A 557 14.87 -36.24 3.43
C ASP A 557 14.10 -36.49 4.74
N ASN A 558 13.40 -35.47 5.24
CA ASN A 558 12.58 -35.58 6.45
C ASN A 558 11.45 -36.61 6.28
N LEU A 559 10.74 -36.59 5.15
CA LEU A 559 9.65 -37.53 4.85
C LEU A 559 10.15 -38.98 4.73
N ILE A 560 11.33 -39.18 4.11
CA ILE A 560 11.97 -40.51 3.98
C ILE A 560 12.39 -41.04 5.36
N ALA A 561 13.06 -40.21 6.16
CA ALA A 561 13.53 -40.59 7.50
C ALA A 561 12.36 -40.91 8.44
N ASP A 562 11.25 -40.19 8.34
CA ASP A 562 10.03 -40.46 9.10
C ASP A 562 9.24 -41.67 8.58
N GLY A 563 9.69 -42.32 7.50
CA GLY A 563 9.00 -43.46 6.89
C GLY A 563 7.64 -43.14 6.24
N LYS A 564 7.38 -41.83 5.99
CA LYS A 564 6.13 -41.35 5.40
C LYS A 564 6.06 -41.57 3.89
N ILE A 565 7.20 -41.64 3.23
CA ILE A 565 7.30 -41.90 1.79
C ILE A 565 8.37 -42.98 1.50
N LYS A 566 8.19 -43.67 0.38
CA LYS A 566 9.28 -44.43 -0.26
C LYS A 566 10.17 -43.45 -1.02
N PRO A 567 11.50 -43.68 -1.08
CA PRO A 567 12.39 -42.81 -1.81
C PRO A 567 12.02 -42.70 -3.30
N PHE A 568 12.09 -41.48 -3.84
CA PHE A 568 11.96 -41.19 -5.27
C PHE A 568 12.85 -40.00 -5.66
N ILE A 569 13.14 -39.86 -6.96
CA ILE A 569 13.92 -38.80 -7.54
C ILE A 569 13.02 -37.57 -7.76
N VAL A 570 13.53 -36.34 -7.52
CA VAL A 570 12.84 -35.11 -7.90
C VAL A 570 13.67 -34.34 -8.92
N VAL A 571 13.09 -34.02 -10.07
CA VAL A 571 13.71 -33.28 -11.16
C VAL A 571 13.09 -31.89 -11.22
N MET A 572 13.90 -30.86 -11.05
CA MET A 572 13.51 -29.45 -11.01
C MET A 572 14.21 -28.74 -12.17
N ALA A 573 13.47 -28.53 -13.26
CA ALA A 573 14.00 -27.98 -14.51
C ALA A 573 13.71 -26.49 -14.64
N TYR A 574 14.47 -25.81 -15.52
CA TYR A 574 14.13 -24.47 -15.96
C TYR A 574 12.94 -24.53 -16.95
N GLY A 575 11.83 -23.87 -16.59
CA GLY A 575 10.57 -23.94 -17.32
C GLY A 575 10.28 -22.77 -18.26
N LEU A 576 11.04 -21.66 -18.18
CA LEU A 576 10.83 -20.50 -19.05
C LEU A 576 11.49 -20.72 -20.42
N THR A 577 10.70 -21.05 -21.43
CA THR A 577 11.14 -21.28 -22.79
C THR A 577 10.99 -20.04 -23.69
N ASN A 578 11.30 -20.15 -24.99
CA ASN A 578 11.17 -19.05 -25.94
C ASN A 578 9.70 -18.64 -26.22
N ASP A 579 8.73 -19.50 -25.92
CA ASP A 579 7.29 -19.19 -25.96
C ASP A 579 6.91 -18.09 -24.96
N PHE A 580 7.80 -17.81 -24.04
CA PHE A 580 7.56 -16.89 -22.94
C PHE A 580 7.88 -15.45 -23.36
N LYS A 581 6.91 -14.56 -23.27
CA LYS A 581 7.09 -13.13 -23.50
C LYS A 581 6.84 -12.35 -22.23
N PHE A 582 7.77 -11.48 -21.87
CA PHE A 582 7.66 -10.63 -20.70
C PHE A 582 6.34 -9.82 -20.72
N GLY A 583 5.58 -9.84 -19.63
CA GLY A 583 4.30 -9.16 -19.53
C GLY A 583 3.09 -9.87 -20.15
N THR A 584 3.27 -11.06 -20.71
CA THR A 584 2.18 -11.79 -21.42
C THR A 584 1.90 -13.18 -20.86
N ILE A 585 2.05 -13.39 -19.56
CA ILE A 585 1.81 -14.70 -18.91
C ILE A 585 0.43 -15.31 -19.24
N GLY A 586 -0.60 -14.49 -19.48
CA GLY A 586 -1.93 -14.95 -19.87
C GLY A 586 -2.03 -15.54 -21.29
N GLN A 587 -1.00 -15.44 -22.12
CA GLN A 587 -0.95 -15.97 -23.49
C GLN A 587 -0.06 -17.21 -23.62
N PHE A 588 0.42 -17.71 -22.52
CA PHE A 588 1.33 -18.83 -22.43
C PHE A 588 0.67 -20.14 -22.83
N THR A 589 1.34 -20.96 -23.66
CA THR A 589 0.80 -22.21 -24.22
C THR A 589 1.45 -23.47 -23.66
N ALA A 590 2.58 -23.38 -23.01
CA ALA A 590 3.44 -24.49 -22.55
C ALA A 590 3.85 -25.51 -23.63
N LYS A 591 3.71 -25.22 -24.92
CA LYS A 591 4.03 -26.19 -25.98
C LYS A 591 5.51 -26.47 -26.11
N GLU A 592 6.32 -25.45 -26.11
CA GLU A 592 7.76 -25.59 -26.20
C GLU A 592 8.33 -26.29 -24.96
N PHE A 593 7.81 -25.95 -23.77
CA PHE A 593 8.18 -26.63 -22.54
C PHE A 593 7.70 -28.10 -22.51
N GLU A 594 6.51 -28.41 -23.07
CA GLU A 594 6.03 -29.79 -23.23
C GLU A 594 7.04 -30.62 -24.04
N THR A 595 7.51 -30.11 -25.16
CA THR A 595 8.52 -30.76 -26.00
C THR A 595 9.84 -30.93 -25.23
N LEU A 596 10.35 -29.86 -24.62
CA LEU A 596 11.55 -29.88 -23.81
C LEU A 596 11.47 -30.92 -22.70
N LEU A 597 10.38 -30.96 -21.96
CA LEU A 597 10.19 -31.86 -20.82
C LEU A 597 10.08 -33.32 -21.26
N ILE A 598 9.19 -33.59 -22.23
CA ILE A 598 8.82 -34.97 -22.59
C ILE A 598 9.81 -35.59 -23.56
N ASP A 599 10.17 -34.87 -24.60
CA ASP A 599 10.95 -35.45 -25.73
C ASP A 599 12.47 -35.29 -25.54
N GLU A 600 12.92 -34.40 -24.62
CA GLU A 600 14.33 -34.13 -24.39
C GLU A 600 14.78 -34.43 -22.95
N LEU A 601 14.17 -33.80 -21.93
CA LEU A 601 14.63 -33.95 -20.54
C LEU A 601 14.34 -35.34 -19.97
N ILE A 602 13.14 -35.90 -20.14
CA ILE A 602 12.81 -37.26 -19.63
C ILE A 602 13.80 -38.28 -20.15
N PRO A 603 14.10 -38.37 -21.45
CA PRO A 603 15.14 -39.27 -21.99
C PRO A 603 16.53 -39.06 -21.40
N VAL A 604 16.95 -37.81 -21.18
CA VAL A 604 18.24 -37.49 -20.53
C VAL A 604 18.29 -38.03 -19.09
N ILE A 605 17.21 -37.80 -18.32
CA ILE A 605 17.10 -38.27 -16.93
C ILE A 605 17.07 -39.81 -16.87
N GLU A 606 16.29 -40.48 -17.72
CA GLU A 606 16.19 -41.93 -17.76
C GLU A 606 17.49 -42.62 -18.18
N LYS A 607 18.28 -41.95 -19.02
CA LYS A 607 19.63 -42.43 -19.43
C LYS A 607 20.68 -42.26 -18.34
N GLN A 608 20.63 -41.16 -17.59
CA GLN A 608 21.68 -40.81 -16.60
C GLN A 608 21.42 -41.36 -15.20
N PHE A 609 20.15 -41.61 -14.85
CA PHE A 609 19.77 -41.97 -13.49
C PHE A 609 19.03 -43.32 -13.42
N LEU A 610 19.03 -43.90 -12.24
CA LEU A 610 18.36 -45.17 -11.96
C LEU A 610 16.83 -44.96 -11.80
N THR A 611 16.16 -44.69 -12.89
CA THR A 611 14.71 -44.40 -12.89
C THR A 611 13.89 -45.64 -13.22
N LYS A 612 12.67 -45.70 -12.69
CA LYS A 612 11.62 -46.62 -13.15
C LYS A 612 10.93 -46.01 -14.35
N GLU A 613 10.81 -46.80 -15.41
CA GLU A 613 10.17 -46.35 -16.65
C GLU A 613 8.62 -46.45 -16.56
N GLY A 614 7.98 -45.70 -17.46
CA GLY A 614 6.53 -45.72 -17.70
C GLY A 614 5.75 -44.77 -16.81
N LYS A 615 4.57 -44.40 -17.30
CA LYS A 615 3.74 -43.32 -16.79
C LYS A 615 3.38 -43.47 -15.29
N TRP A 616 3.22 -44.71 -14.80
CA TRP A 616 2.88 -44.96 -13.40
C TRP A 616 4.03 -44.78 -12.42
N ASN A 617 5.20 -44.48 -12.92
CA ASN A 617 6.40 -44.12 -12.15
C ASN A 617 6.82 -42.66 -12.38
N ARG A 618 6.00 -41.87 -13.08
CA ARG A 618 6.23 -40.44 -13.31
C ARG A 618 5.10 -39.60 -12.73
N ALA A 619 5.48 -38.54 -12.01
CA ALA A 619 4.60 -37.47 -11.54
C ALA A 619 5.02 -36.16 -12.16
N LEU A 620 4.07 -35.28 -12.46
CA LEU A 620 4.31 -33.89 -12.84
C LEU A 620 3.53 -32.98 -11.87
N ALA A 621 4.24 -32.02 -11.30
CA ALA A 621 3.64 -31.02 -10.43
C ALA A 621 4.40 -29.68 -10.57
N GLY A 622 3.75 -28.59 -10.17
CA GLY A 622 4.39 -27.29 -10.20
C GLY A 622 3.64 -26.22 -9.43
N LEU A 623 4.38 -25.20 -9.05
CA LEU A 623 3.84 -24.03 -8.38
C LEU A 623 3.48 -22.95 -9.40
N SER A 624 2.38 -22.21 -9.19
CA SER A 624 2.02 -21.03 -9.98
C SER A 624 2.02 -21.33 -11.51
N MET A 625 2.89 -20.70 -12.28
CA MET A 625 3.10 -21.00 -13.71
C MET A 625 3.41 -22.47 -13.95
N GLY A 626 4.28 -23.09 -13.15
CA GLY A 626 4.59 -24.52 -13.25
C GLY A 626 3.37 -25.42 -13.02
N GLY A 627 2.40 -24.97 -12.23
CA GLY A 627 1.09 -25.63 -12.11
C GLY A 627 0.26 -25.48 -13.39
N MET A 628 0.30 -24.31 -14.05
CA MET A 628 -0.35 -24.13 -15.35
C MET A 628 0.30 -25.02 -16.42
N GLU A 629 1.62 -25.10 -16.48
CA GLU A 629 2.35 -26.04 -17.34
C GLU A 629 1.91 -27.46 -17.07
N THR A 630 1.87 -27.85 -15.80
CA THR A 630 1.40 -29.16 -15.37
C THR A 630 -0.01 -29.45 -15.89
N LYS A 631 -0.96 -28.54 -15.68
CA LYS A 631 -2.34 -28.69 -16.15
C LYS A 631 -2.39 -28.87 -17.67
N LEU A 632 -1.76 -27.96 -18.41
CA LEU A 632 -1.79 -28.00 -19.88
C LEU A 632 -1.13 -29.26 -20.47
N ILE A 633 0.02 -29.67 -19.94
CA ILE A 633 0.76 -30.83 -20.40
C ILE A 633 0.00 -32.12 -20.09
N THR A 634 -0.48 -32.31 -18.85
CA THR A 634 -1.17 -33.53 -18.43
C THR A 634 -2.51 -33.75 -19.16
N LEU A 635 -3.21 -32.66 -19.50
CA LEU A 635 -4.43 -32.74 -20.32
C LEU A 635 -4.17 -33.09 -21.78
N ARG A 636 -3.04 -32.62 -22.36
CA ARG A 636 -2.64 -32.88 -23.75
C ARG A 636 -1.97 -34.27 -23.90
N ARG A 637 -1.13 -34.64 -22.93
CA ARG A 637 -0.29 -35.84 -22.92
C ARG A 637 -0.58 -36.76 -21.71
N PRO A 638 -1.82 -37.19 -21.52
CA PRO A 638 -2.23 -37.96 -20.34
C PRO A 638 -1.57 -39.33 -20.23
N GLU A 639 -0.92 -39.81 -21.31
CA GLU A 639 -0.18 -41.06 -21.35
C GLU A 639 1.22 -40.99 -20.70
N VAL A 640 1.74 -39.79 -20.38
CA VAL A 640 3.13 -39.63 -19.90
C VAL A 640 3.24 -39.68 -18.37
N PHE A 641 2.29 -39.08 -17.65
CA PHE A 641 2.34 -38.91 -16.19
C PHE A 641 1.13 -39.56 -15.51
N GLY A 642 1.38 -40.35 -14.47
CA GLY A 642 0.33 -41.02 -13.71
C GLY A 642 -0.15 -40.30 -12.47
N TYR A 643 0.54 -39.22 -12.04
CA TYR A 643 0.25 -38.41 -10.85
C TYR A 643 0.41 -36.93 -11.22
N TRP A 644 -0.55 -36.09 -10.84
CA TRP A 644 -0.63 -34.69 -11.23
C TRP A 644 -0.79 -33.79 -10.01
N GLY A 645 -0.09 -32.66 -9.96
CA GLY A 645 -0.12 -31.72 -8.83
C GLY A 645 -0.15 -30.26 -9.25
N LEU A 646 -1.15 -29.51 -8.80
CA LEU A 646 -1.29 -28.08 -9.02
C LEU A 646 -1.15 -27.33 -7.68
N LEU A 647 -0.07 -26.56 -7.52
CA LEU A 647 0.24 -25.79 -6.34
C LEU A 647 0.05 -24.30 -6.69
N SER A 648 -1.07 -23.71 -6.30
CA SER A 648 -1.49 -22.36 -6.71
C SER A 648 -1.45 -22.14 -8.24
N GLY A 649 -1.67 -23.20 -9.02
CA GLY A 649 -1.48 -23.23 -10.47
C GLY A 649 -2.76 -23.51 -11.28
N GLY A 650 -3.92 -23.34 -10.67
CA GLY A 650 -5.22 -23.60 -11.28
C GLY A 650 -5.91 -24.82 -10.69
N GLN A 651 -6.90 -25.35 -11.41
CA GLN A 651 -7.76 -26.44 -10.98
C GLN A 651 -8.10 -27.30 -12.18
N TYR A 652 -8.37 -28.59 -11.96
CA TYR A 652 -8.93 -29.47 -12.98
C TYR A 652 -10.47 -29.51 -12.88
N ALA A 653 -11.13 -29.62 -14.03
CA ALA A 653 -12.53 -29.99 -14.09
C ALA A 653 -12.67 -31.45 -14.57
N PRO A 654 -13.61 -32.23 -14.05
CA PRO A 654 -13.78 -33.65 -14.43
C PRO A 654 -13.97 -33.87 -15.94
N ASP A 655 -14.64 -32.95 -16.61
CA ASP A 655 -14.92 -32.99 -18.05
C ASP A 655 -13.68 -32.67 -18.93
N GLU A 656 -12.68 -32.01 -18.37
CA GLU A 656 -11.39 -31.80 -19.05
C GLU A 656 -10.57 -33.09 -19.15
N ILE A 657 -10.62 -33.94 -18.11
CA ILE A 657 -9.79 -35.17 -18.03
C ILE A 657 -10.45 -36.32 -18.76
N LYS A 658 -11.78 -36.43 -18.74
CA LYS A 658 -12.65 -37.39 -19.48
C LYS A 658 -12.65 -38.82 -18.98
N ASP A 659 -11.54 -39.39 -18.52
CA ASP A 659 -11.43 -40.77 -18.05
C ASP A 659 -10.65 -40.85 -16.73
N PRO A 660 -11.28 -41.24 -15.60
CA PRO A 660 -10.59 -41.36 -14.31
C PRO A 660 -9.42 -42.36 -14.30
N LYS A 661 -9.37 -43.30 -15.26
CA LYS A 661 -8.29 -44.28 -15.32
C LYS A 661 -6.98 -43.75 -15.89
N VAL A 662 -6.98 -42.53 -16.45
CA VAL A 662 -5.74 -41.95 -17.01
C VAL A 662 -4.79 -41.41 -15.96
N VAL A 663 -5.25 -41.20 -14.72
CA VAL A 663 -4.46 -40.65 -13.62
C VAL A 663 -4.73 -41.43 -12.33
N LYS A 664 -3.69 -41.71 -11.56
CA LYS A 664 -3.83 -42.42 -10.27
C LYS A 664 -4.13 -41.47 -9.11
N TYR A 665 -3.66 -40.25 -9.21
CA TYR A 665 -3.76 -39.25 -8.12
C TYR A 665 -3.67 -37.83 -8.65
N ILE A 666 -4.54 -36.98 -8.17
CA ILE A 666 -4.55 -35.52 -8.44
C ILE A 666 -4.43 -34.81 -7.11
N PHE A 667 -3.53 -33.83 -7.06
CA PHE A 667 -3.38 -32.93 -5.93
C PHE A 667 -3.63 -31.49 -6.37
N GLU A 668 -4.39 -30.73 -5.59
CA GLU A 668 -4.60 -29.29 -5.79
C GLU A 668 -4.42 -28.57 -4.46
N GLY A 669 -3.66 -27.48 -4.43
CA GLY A 669 -3.47 -26.71 -3.20
C GLY A 669 -3.23 -25.24 -3.45
N CYS A 670 -3.60 -24.41 -2.46
CA CYS A 670 -3.31 -22.97 -2.44
C CYS A 670 -3.26 -22.44 -1.00
N GLY A 671 -2.85 -21.17 -0.84
CA GLY A 671 -3.00 -20.44 0.40
C GLY A 671 -4.47 -20.07 0.68
N ASP A 672 -4.83 -19.92 1.95
CA ASP A 672 -6.17 -19.49 2.35
C ASP A 672 -6.49 -18.06 1.92
N LYS A 673 -5.46 -17.25 1.69
CA LYS A 673 -5.55 -15.88 1.16
C LYS A 673 -5.63 -15.81 -0.37
N GLU A 674 -5.68 -16.95 -1.08
CA GLU A 674 -5.80 -17.02 -2.54
C GLU A 674 -7.27 -17.38 -2.96
N ASN A 675 -7.51 -18.61 -3.40
CA ASN A 675 -8.84 -19.08 -3.82
C ASN A 675 -9.21 -20.43 -3.17
N PRO A 676 -9.34 -20.50 -1.84
CA PRO A 676 -9.61 -21.75 -1.13
C PRO A 676 -10.95 -22.38 -1.51
N ALA A 677 -11.97 -21.57 -1.78
CA ALA A 677 -13.29 -22.07 -2.17
C ALA A 677 -13.25 -22.80 -3.53
N GLY A 678 -12.47 -22.29 -4.47
CA GLY A 678 -12.27 -22.92 -5.77
C GLY A 678 -11.59 -24.28 -5.68
N ILE A 679 -10.50 -24.40 -4.91
CA ILE A 679 -9.79 -25.66 -4.67
C ILE A 679 -10.71 -26.68 -4.01
N ASN A 680 -11.41 -26.30 -2.94
CA ASN A 680 -12.33 -27.20 -2.24
C ASN A 680 -13.44 -27.71 -3.16
N LYS A 681 -14.00 -26.84 -4.02
CA LYS A 681 -15.01 -27.22 -5.00
C LYS A 681 -14.46 -28.18 -6.04
N SER A 682 -13.30 -27.87 -6.65
CA SER A 682 -12.68 -28.72 -7.66
C SER A 682 -12.38 -30.10 -7.14
N VAL A 683 -11.76 -30.22 -5.97
CA VAL A 683 -11.45 -31.48 -5.34
C VAL A 683 -12.73 -32.30 -5.03
N ALA A 684 -13.81 -31.65 -4.59
CA ALA A 684 -15.10 -32.32 -4.38
C ALA A 684 -15.72 -32.84 -5.70
N ASP A 685 -15.69 -32.01 -6.74
CA ASP A 685 -16.21 -32.41 -8.07
C ASP A 685 -15.41 -33.58 -8.68
N LEU A 686 -14.06 -33.53 -8.56
CA LEU A 686 -13.18 -34.61 -9.00
C LEU A 686 -13.48 -35.93 -8.26
N LYS A 687 -13.64 -35.89 -6.93
CA LYS A 687 -14.02 -37.08 -6.13
C LYS A 687 -15.38 -37.62 -6.52
N ALA A 688 -16.35 -36.72 -6.72
CA ALA A 688 -17.69 -37.13 -7.17
C ALA A 688 -17.69 -37.80 -8.56
N ALA A 689 -16.75 -37.41 -9.43
CA ALA A 689 -16.54 -38.02 -10.74
C ALA A 689 -15.66 -39.29 -10.70
N GLY A 690 -15.24 -39.76 -9.53
CA GLY A 690 -14.49 -41.00 -9.35
C GLY A 690 -12.96 -40.86 -9.42
N TYR A 691 -12.41 -39.62 -9.38
CA TYR A 691 -10.98 -39.41 -9.32
C TYR A 691 -10.46 -39.57 -7.89
N ASN A 692 -9.25 -40.10 -7.74
CA ASN A 692 -8.50 -40.04 -6.49
C ASN A 692 -7.84 -38.65 -6.36
N ALA A 693 -8.58 -37.70 -5.81
CA ALA A 693 -8.14 -36.31 -5.67
C ALA A 693 -7.96 -35.92 -4.20
N GLU A 694 -6.96 -35.09 -3.92
CA GLU A 694 -6.69 -34.55 -2.60
C GLU A 694 -6.45 -33.02 -2.72
N GLY A 695 -6.84 -32.26 -1.69
CA GLY A 695 -6.63 -30.83 -1.65
C GLY A 695 -5.98 -30.36 -0.35
N LEU A 696 -5.24 -29.25 -0.43
CA LEU A 696 -4.69 -28.57 0.74
C LEU A 696 -4.97 -27.08 0.65
N ILE A 697 -5.53 -26.52 1.71
CA ILE A 697 -5.56 -25.08 1.94
C ILE A 697 -4.52 -24.76 3.00
N SER A 698 -3.49 -24.02 2.63
CA SER A 698 -2.40 -23.61 3.52
C SER A 698 -2.84 -22.41 4.35
N GLU A 699 -3.07 -22.63 5.64
CA GLU A 699 -3.57 -21.62 6.57
C GLU A 699 -2.55 -20.49 6.80
N GLY A 700 -3.03 -19.25 6.83
CA GLY A 700 -2.25 -18.03 7.12
C GLY A 700 -1.32 -17.60 5.98
N THR A 701 -1.42 -18.20 4.79
CA THR A 701 -0.49 -17.96 3.68
C THR A 701 -1.20 -17.55 2.39
N ALA A 702 -0.43 -16.94 1.48
CA ALA A 702 -0.86 -16.50 0.16
C ALA A 702 -0.10 -17.26 -0.95
N HIS A 703 0.19 -16.57 -2.05
CA HIS A 703 0.94 -17.09 -3.21
C HIS A 703 2.45 -17.07 -2.96
N GLU A 704 2.96 -17.98 -2.12
CA GLU A 704 4.30 -17.93 -1.55
C GLU A 704 4.88 -19.30 -1.18
N PHE A 705 6.20 -19.33 -0.88
CA PHE A 705 6.91 -20.60 -0.70
C PHE A 705 6.41 -21.45 0.47
N LEU A 706 5.90 -20.89 1.56
CA LEU A 706 5.36 -21.72 2.63
C LEU A 706 4.13 -22.51 2.19
N THR A 707 3.25 -21.88 1.41
CA THR A 707 2.13 -22.57 0.75
C THR A 707 2.63 -23.76 -0.06
N TRP A 708 3.63 -23.56 -0.90
CA TRP A 708 4.13 -24.61 -1.81
C TRP A 708 4.97 -25.67 -1.10
N ARG A 709 5.71 -25.33 -0.05
CA ARG A 709 6.38 -26.28 0.82
C ARG A 709 5.39 -27.23 1.50
N ARG A 710 4.28 -26.70 2.04
CA ARG A 710 3.20 -27.50 2.64
C ARG A 710 2.50 -28.36 1.61
N CYS A 711 2.23 -27.82 0.42
CA CYS A 711 1.66 -28.59 -0.69
C CYS A 711 2.59 -29.75 -1.11
N LEU A 712 3.88 -29.52 -1.28
CA LEU A 712 4.87 -30.55 -1.60
C LEU A 712 4.91 -31.64 -0.50
N TYR A 713 4.97 -31.22 0.78
CA TYR A 713 4.99 -32.14 1.92
C TYR A 713 3.76 -33.04 1.96
N GLN A 714 2.56 -32.49 1.73
CA GLN A 714 1.33 -33.28 1.72
C GLN A 714 1.23 -34.17 0.48
N MET A 715 1.44 -33.62 -0.70
CA MET A 715 1.35 -34.34 -1.98
C MET A 715 2.32 -35.52 -2.04
N ALA A 716 3.58 -35.32 -1.62
CA ALA A 716 4.63 -36.35 -1.68
C ALA A 716 4.23 -37.64 -0.97
N GLN A 717 3.46 -37.53 0.11
CA GLN A 717 3.00 -38.70 0.89
C GLN A 717 2.01 -39.56 0.16
N SER A 718 1.40 -39.11 -0.94
CA SER A 718 0.44 -39.86 -1.75
C SER A 718 1.01 -40.30 -3.11
N LEU A 719 2.21 -39.86 -3.45
CA LEU A 719 2.85 -40.27 -4.71
C LEU A 719 3.41 -41.69 -4.62
N PHE A 720 3.31 -42.43 -5.72
CA PHE A 720 3.93 -43.75 -5.96
C PHE A 720 3.61 -44.84 -4.92
N LYS A 721 2.44 -44.76 -4.28
CA LYS A 721 1.91 -45.80 -3.39
C LYS A 721 1.46 -47.02 -4.13
#